data_15248cc2cc604b6b068a55d42941aa75
#
_entry.id   15248cc2cc604b6b068a55d42941aa75
#
_cell.length_a   1.000
_cell.length_b   1.000
_cell.length_c   1.000
_cell.angle_alpha   90.00
_cell.angle_beta   90.00
_cell.angle_gamma   90.00
#
_symmetry.space_group_name_H-M   'P 1'
#
loop_
_entity.id
_entity.type
_entity.pdbx_description
1 polymer ?
#
loop_
_entity_poly.entity_id
_entity_poly.type
_entity_poly.pdbx_seq_one_letter_code
_entity_poly.pdbx_strand_id
1 'polypeptide(L)'
;MKKVRKYRKLLSSLLIFTLILSMGSGVFAAKSAGAFAKEADQYKIYPIPQSVTYGNSSFIMSEDVNVVAEEGIDKYTVNFLKEVLEKNDRTMNLSEDIVSGKTNILLGVKESGGVADTYVADHITRGTADLFEKNDPYLLSADTDSDGNEVIAIVGKDTDCTFYGIATLQMMLSSFNNKEGKILDVQIEDYAGVAFRGFIEGFYGGWDYASRASLMRFARDVKMNNYVYASKTDAYHTSKWNELYPQSDIDQIKELVEVGKETKCYYAWSVHLSGFFNGLDTSDEEAYNTRYNQLTAKFQQLYDAGVRKFDILNDDFGKGSHADVVALLNKLTKEFIEPKGCKPLTYCPQGYNEVWSKWSSNASELETLKGLDPSISIYWTGADVNSPITQSTIDYIKEKSGHEACFWLNYPVNEHAKSGIYLGDITYYARDGVTGMAGAVSNPSRFAESNKVGLFQLAALFWNNNNYSENAQTVWEDAFRYLEPEVEDSYFKIAGNVSNCPHSSRIGSGFPESEYLKDTLAGVLNKINSGVALKNDSEVESLISEMDEIVAAVADFKENCTNTKLVQELDPWLSSLNDVATGIKAILKSAQALQGNDAEEAWTNFGTAAKALNMWNTYDTGDGTTKAEAGSKRLQPFL
;
A
#
# COMPACT_ATOMS: atom_id res chain seq x y z
N MET A 1 15.13 -47.93 -40.23
CA MET A 1 14.12 -46.90 -39.94
C MET A 1 13.72 -46.72 -38.43
N LYS A 2 13.95 -47.68 -37.56
CA LYS A 2 13.63 -47.53 -36.09
C LYS A 2 14.67 -46.75 -35.29
N LYS A 3 15.94 -46.61 -35.72
CA LYS A 3 16.98 -45.84 -35.01
C LYS A 3 16.87 -44.33 -35.23
N VAL A 4 16.39 -43.86 -36.37
CA VAL A 4 16.25 -42.44 -36.67
C VAL A 4 15.09 -41.78 -35.90
N ARG A 5 14.05 -42.52 -35.56
CA ARG A 5 12.93 -42.03 -34.74
C ARG A 5 13.28 -41.83 -33.26
N LYS A 6 14.30 -42.54 -32.74
CA LYS A 6 14.73 -42.40 -31.32
C LYS A 6 15.57 -41.15 -31.12
N TYR A 7 16.36 -40.75 -32.11
CA TYR A 7 17.18 -39.49 -32.05
C TYR A 7 16.33 -38.23 -32.29
N ARG A 8 15.26 -38.30 -33.08
CA ARG A 8 14.33 -37.18 -33.24
C ARG A 8 13.51 -36.90 -31.97
N LYS A 9 13.17 -37.90 -31.16
CA LYS A 9 12.49 -37.72 -29.86
C LYS A 9 13.46 -37.24 -28.78
N LEU A 10 14.74 -37.56 -28.82
CA LEU A 10 15.75 -37.01 -27.90
C LEU A 10 16.10 -35.55 -28.24
N LEU A 11 16.20 -35.18 -29.54
CA LEU A 11 16.43 -33.78 -29.92
C LEU A 11 15.24 -32.87 -29.61
N SER A 12 14.01 -33.33 -29.79
CA SER A 12 12.82 -32.54 -29.40
C SER A 12 12.66 -32.40 -27.89
N SER A 13 13.07 -33.40 -27.10
CA SER A 13 13.08 -33.33 -25.64
C SER A 13 14.20 -32.42 -25.09
N LEU A 14 15.36 -32.37 -25.78
CA LEU A 14 16.45 -31.46 -25.41
C LEU A 14 16.14 -30.00 -25.78
N LEU A 15 15.43 -29.75 -26.91
CA LEU A 15 15.00 -28.38 -27.27
C LEU A 15 13.87 -27.84 -26.37
N ILE A 16 12.99 -28.71 -25.87
CA ILE A 16 11.93 -28.33 -24.92
C ILE A 16 12.51 -28.10 -23.53
N PHE A 17 13.57 -28.85 -23.13
CA PHE A 17 14.24 -28.65 -21.84
C PHE A 17 15.11 -27.39 -21.82
N THR A 18 15.71 -26.97 -22.95
CA THR A 18 16.44 -25.70 -23.07
C THR A 18 15.52 -24.49 -23.16
N LEU A 19 14.26 -24.61 -23.61
CA LEU A 19 13.29 -23.52 -23.58
C LEU A 19 12.62 -23.36 -22.20
N ILE A 20 12.54 -24.42 -21.40
CA ILE A 20 11.97 -24.36 -20.04
C ILE A 20 13.01 -23.93 -18.99
N LEU A 21 14.32 -24.14 -19.24
CA LEU A 21 15.40 -23.60 -18.40
C LEU A 21 15.72 -22.13 -18.67
N SER A 22 15.21 -21.53 -19.78
CA SER A 22 15.39 -20.10 -20.05
C SER A 22 14.26 -19.22 -19.52
N MET A 23 13.22 -19.78 -18.90
CA MET A 23 12.12 -19.03 -18.28
C MET A 23 12.16 -18.97 -16.74
N GLY A 24 13.17 -19.59 -16.11
CA GLY A 24 13.27 -19.67 -14.64
C GLY A 24 14.46 -18.96 -14.01
N SER A 25 15.35 -18.36 -14.79
CA SER A 25 16.57 -17.71 -14.26
C SER A 25 16.84 -16.33 -14.87
N GLY A 26 15.82 -15.63 -15.33
CA GLY A 26 15.93 -14.38 -16.07
C GLY A 26 15.47 -13.11 -15.35
N VAL A 27 15.32 -13.10 -14.04
CA VAL A 27 14.80 -11.89 -13.34
C VAL A 27 15.91 -10.95 -12.86
N PHE A 28 17.16 -11.39 -12.84
CA PHE A 28 18.32 -10.53 -12.51
C PHE A 28 19.39 -10.46 -13.61
N ALA A 29 19.09 -10.84 -14.85
CA ALA A 29 19.99 -10.60 -15.96
C ALA A 29 19.81 -9.15 -16.46
N ALA A 30 20.90 -8.42 -16.52
CA ALA A 30 20.96 -7.05 -17.03
C ALA A 30 20.08 -6.87 -18.28
N LYS A 31 19.08 -5.99 -18.22
CA LYS A 31 18.28 -5.56 -19.36
C LYS A 31 19.23 -5.08 -20.46
N SER A 32 19.13 -5.63 -21.67
CA SER A 32 19.96 -5.20 -22.80
C SER A 32 19.55 -3.79 -23.22
N ALA A 33 20.52 -2.93 -23.48
CA ALA A 33 20.36 -1.51 -23.80
C ALA A 33 19.42 -1.18 -25.00
N GLY A 34 18.90 -2.18 -25.70
CA GLY A 34 18.00 -2.00 -26.85
C GLY A 34 16.49 -2.04 -26.52
N ALA A 35 16.09 -2.55 -25.35
CA ALA A 35 14.70 -2.55 -24.90
C ALA A 35 14.33 -1.24 -24.15
N PHE A 36 15.32 -0.56 -23.58
CA PHE A 36 15.14 0.67 -22.80
C PHE A 36 14.69 1.89 -23.61
N ALA A 37 14.93 1.94 -24.92
CA ALA A 37 14.64 3.11 -25.74
C ALA A 37 13.12 3.31 -26.03
N LYS A 38 12.27 2.27 -25.88
CA LYS A 38 10.81 2.38 -26.09
C LYS A 38 10.01 2.59 -24.81
N GLU A 39 10.50 2.13 -23.65
CA GLU A 39 9.89 2.42 -22.34
C GLU A 39 10.30 3.79 -21.79
N ALA A 40 11.41 4.37 -22.25
CA ALA A 40 11.93 5.66 -21.81
C ALA A 40 11.04 6.87 -22.18
N ASP A 41 10.07 6.68 -23.08
CA ASP A 41 9.19 7.74 -23.58
C ASP A 41 7.76 7.71 -22.99
N GLN A 42 7.49 6.92 -21.94
CA GLN A 42 6.18 6.85 -21.29
C GLN A 42 6.29 7.20 -19.80
N TYR A 43 5.23 7.81 -19.27
CA TYR A 43 5.15 8.10 -17.84
C TYR A 43 4.98 6.84 -17.01
N LYS A 44 5.67 6.78 -15.87
CA LYS A 44 5.40 5.81 -14.80
C LYS A 44 4.46 6.47 -13.78
N ILE A 45 3.20 6.10 -13.82
CA ILE A 45 2.14 6.66 -12.97
C ILE A 45 1.61 5.58 -12.04
N TYR A 46 1.53 5.88 -10.76
CA TYR A 46 0.95 5.01 -9.73
C TYR A 46 -0.06 5.76 -8.87
N PRO A 47 -1.20 5.15 -8.56
CA PRO A 47 -1.74 3.91 -9.16
C PRO A 47 -1.77 3.94 -10.68
N ILE A 48 -1.60 2.75 -11.31
CA ILE A 48 -1.63 2.62 -12.77
C ILE A 48 -3.01 3.06 -13.29
N PRO A 49 -3.08 4.07 -14.18
CA PRO A 49 -4.35 4.53 -14.72
C PRO A 49 -5.10 3.47 -15.52
N GLN A 50 -6.43 3.61 -15.61
CA GLN A 50 -7.27 2.71 -16.39
C GLN A 50 -7.00 2.80 -17.90
N SER A 51 -6.73 4.01 -18.40
CA SER A 51 -6.43 4.24 -19.82
C SER A 51 -5.45 5.39 -19.99
N VAL A 52 -4.42 5.17 -20.81
CA VAL A 52 -3.44 6.19 -21.20
C VAL A 52 -3.24 6.13 -22.71
N THR A 53 -3.44 7.25 -23.39
CA THR A 53 -3.22 7.39 -24.82
C THR A 53 -2.21 8.48 -25.07
N TYR A 54 -1.11 8.17 -25.77
CA TYR A 54 -0.07 9.13 -26.12
C TYR A 54 -0.27 9.65 -27.54
N GLY A 55 -0.13 10.98 -27.73
CA GLY A 55 0.03 11.61 -29.02
C GLY A 55 1.47 11.61 -29.51
N ASN A 56 1.78 12.49 -30.46
CA ASN A 56 3.10 12.53 -31.12
C ASN A 56 3.88 13.80 -30.79
N SER A 57 3.33 14.72 -30.01
CA SER A 57 3.91 16.01 -29.66
C SER A 57 4.37 16.05 -28.21
N SER A 58 5.05 17.13 -27.84
CA SER A 58 5.39 17.45 -26.45
C SER A 58 5.74 18.92 -26.36
N PHE A 59 5.63 19.51 -25.17
CA PHE A 59 6.07 20.86 -24.89
C PHE A 59 6.90 20.89 -23.61
N ILE A 60 7.55 22.04 -23.34
CA ILE A 60 8.27 22.28 -22.08
C ILE A 60 7.41 23.21 -21.23
N MET A 61 7.04 22.75 -20.05
CA MET A 61 6.23 23.54 -19.12
C MET A 61 6.94 24.86 -18.79
N SER A 62 6.22 25.96 -18.90
CA SER A 62 6.72 27.30 -18.58
C SER A 62 7.19 27.40 -17.12
N GLU A 63 8.17 28.26 -16.83
CA GLU A 63 8.55 28.59 -15.43
C GLU A 63 7.38 29.22 -14.67
N ASP A 64 6.67 30.15 -15.34
CA ASP A 64 5.43 30.75 -14.87
C ASP A 64 4.22 30.07 -15.49
N VAL A 65 3.55 29.24 -14.73
CA VAL A 65 2.38 28.47 -15.17
C VAL A 65 1.10 29.28 -14.90
N ASN A 66 0.26 29.42 -15.91
CA ASN A 66 -1.08 29.99 -15.77
C ASN A 66 -2.05 28.90 -15.27
N VAL A 67 -2.83 29.18 -14.25
CA VAL A 67 -3.80 28.23 -13.68
C VAL A 67 -5.18 28.86 -13.64
N VAL A 68 -6.14 28.16 -14.26
CA VAL A 68 -7.56 28.48 -14.20
C VAL A 68 -8.23 27.45 -13.32
N ALA A 69 -8.74 27.88 -12.15
CA ALA A 69 -9.49 26.99 -11.25
C ALA A 69 -10.97 27.43 -11.26
N GLU A 70 -11.84 26.53 -11.71
CA GLU A 70 -13.28 26.82 -11.82
C GLU A 70 -13.97 26.91 -10.46
N GLU A 71 -15.16 27.50 -10.47
CA GLU A 71 -16.09 27.39 -9.34
C GLU A 71 -16.38 25.91 -9.05
N GLY A 72 -16.29 25.51 -7.77
CA GLY A 72 -16.41 24.10 -7.34
C GLY A 72 -15.07 23.43 -7.05
N ILE A 73 -13.95 23.99 -7.51
CA ILE A 73 -12.60 23.54 -7.10
C ILE A 73 -12.26 24.16 -5.74
N ASP A 74 -12.03 23.30 -4.75
CA ASP A 74 -11.74 23.80 -3.39
C ASP A 74 -10.29 24.27 -3.21
N LYS A 75 -10.07 25.02 -2.13
CA LYS A 75 -8.75 25.60 -1.82
C LYS A 75 -7.66 24.55 -1.63
N TYR A 76 -8.00 23.35 -1.15
CA TYR A 76 -7.01 22.30 -0.90
C TYR A 76 -6.52 21.69 -2.21
N THR A 77 -7.39 21.57 -3.21
CA THR A 77 -7.06 21.14 -4.55
C THR A 77 -6.13 22.14 -5.24
N VAL A 78 -6.43 23.45 -5.14
CA VAL A 78 -5.55 24.50 -5.66
C VAL A 78 -4.20 24.51 -4.94
N ASN A 79 -4.19 24.38 -3.61
CA ASN A 79 -2.96 24.34 -2.83
C ASN A 79 -2.09 23.12 -3.16
N PHE A 80 -2.70 21.97 -3.40
CA PHE A 80 -1.95 20.78 -3.82
C PHE A 80 -1.27 20.98 -5.18
N LEU A 81 -1.97 21.55 -6.17
CA LEU A 81 -1.34 21.90 -7.44
C LEU A 81 -0.17 22.87 -7.24
N LYS A 82 -0.35 23.88 -6.37
CA LYS A 82 0.72 24.81 -6.05
C LYS A 82 1.96 24.10 -5.48
N GLU A 83 1.78 23.18 -4.51
CA GLU A 83 2.87 22.37 -3.96
C GLU A 83 3.57 21.52 -5.05
N VAL A 84 2.80 20.93 -5.96
CA VAL A 84 3.34 20.12 -7.07
C VAL A 84 4.20 20.99 -8.00
N LEU A 85 3.73 22.19 -8.35
CA LEU A 85 4.47 23.10 -9.22
C LEU A 85 5.74 23.61 -8.54
N GLU A 86 5.65 24.05 -7.27
CA GLU A 86 6.81 24.55 -6.51
C GLU A 86 7.91 23.49 -6.34
N LYS A 87 7.56 22.23 -6.12
CA LYS A 87 8.51 21.09 -6.07
C LYS A 87 9.26 20.87 -7.39
N ASN A 88 8.70 21.35 -8.49
CA ASN A 88 9.28 21.24 -9.82
C ASN A 88 9.82 22.58 -10.34
N ASP A 89 10.15 23.51 -9.44
CA ASP A 89 10.70 24.83 -9.75
C ASP A 89 9.79 25.66 -10.69
N ARG A 90 8.48 25.59 -10.49
CA ARG A 90 7.48 26.34 -11.27
C ARG A 90 6.68 27.28 -10.36
N THR A 91 6.33 28.43 -10.89
CA THR A 91 5.51 29.44 -10.21
C THR A 91 4.08 29.38 -10.71
N MET A 92 3.11 29.31 -9.80
CA MET A 92 1.68 29.29 -10.10
C MET A 92 1.11 30.71 -10.17
N ASN A 93 0.44 31.06 -11.26
CA ASN A 93 -0.30 32.30 -11.43
C ASN A 93 -1.77 31.99 -11.72
N LEU A 94 -2.68 32.43 -10.83
CA LEU A 94 -4.13 32.24 -11.04
C LEU A 94 -4.67 33.29 -12.00
N SER A 95 -5.55 32.86 -12.91
CA SER A 95 -6.30 33.71 -13.85
C SER A 95 -7.70 33.17 -14.10
N GLU A 96 -8.51 33.90 -14.85
CA GLU A 96 -9.87 33.48 -15.24
C GLU A 96 -9.89 32.80 -16.62
N ASP A 97 -8.84 33.00 -17.45
CA ASP A 97 -8.81 32.57 -18.85
C ASP A 97 -7.44 31.95 -19.23
N ILE A 98 -7.40 31.26 -20.38
CA ILE A 98 -6.18 30.78 -21.02
C ILE A 98 -5.29 31.96 -21.42
N VAL A 99 -4.01 31.90 -21.14
CA VAL A 99 -3.00 32.89 -21.48
C VAL A 99 -2.07 32.37 -22.56
N SER A 100 -2.06 33.02 -23.71
CA SER A 100 -1.20 32.63 -24.85
C SER A 100 0.29 32.80 -24.52
N GLY A 101 1.11 31.83 -24.97
CA GLY A 101 2.55 31.80 -24.73
C GLY A 101 2.97 31.36 -23.34
N LYS A 102 2.06 30.81 -22.56
CA LYS A 102 2.32 30.14 -21.28
C LYS A 102 1.72 28.74 -21.28
N THR A 103 2.25 27.87 -20.45
CA THR A 103 1.57 26.62 -20.11
C THR A 103 0.36 26.93 -19.23
N ASN A 104 -0.80 26.44 -19.61
CA ASN A 104 -2.08 26.64 -18.92
C ASN A 104 -2.51 25.34 -18.25
N ILE A 105 -2.78 25.37 -16.95
CA ILE A 105 -3.40 24.26 -16.24
C ILE A 105 -4.83 24.64 -15.91
N LEU A 106 -5.78 23.85 -16.44
CA LEU A 106 -7.21 24.08 -16.27
C LEU A 106 -7.75 23.03 -15.28
N LEU A 107 -8.26 23.50 -14.13
CA LEU A 107 -8.88 22.65 -13.12
C LEU A 107 -10.39 22.83 -13.16
N GLY A 108 -11.13 21.76 -13.44
CA GLY A 108 -12.56 21.82 -13.58
C GLY A 108 -13.34 20.68 -12.95
N VAL A 109 -14.65 20.88 -12.87
CA VAL A 109 -15.64 19.90 -12.46
C VAL A 109 -16.57 19.65 -13.64
N LYS A 110 -16.86 18.39 -13.89
CA LYS A 110 -17.73 17.96 -14.99
C LYS A 110 -19.12 18.65 -14.92
N GLU A 111 -19.56 19.17 -16.06
CA GLU A 111 -20.84 19.90 -16.20
C GLU A 111 -20.92 21.23 -15.42
N SER A 112 -19.77 21.80 -15.04
CA SER A 112 -19.71 23.14 -14.45
C SER A 112 -20.04 24.24 -15.48
N GLY A 113 -19.74 24.00 -16.76
CA GLY A 113 -19.79 24.99 -17.83
C GLY A 113 -18.67 26.04 -17.74
N GLY A 114 -17.65 25.80 -16.92
CA GLY A 114 -16.46 26.65 -16.81
C GLY A 114 -15.44 26.42 -17.93
N VAL A 115 -14.28 27.10 -17.83
CA VAL A 115 -13.24 27.07 -18.88
C VAL A 115 -12.70 25.66 -19.12
N ALA A 116 -12.40 24.90 -18.05
CA ALA A 116 -11.84 23.57 -18.15
C ALA A 116 -12.87 22.55 -18.69
N ASP A 117 -14.12 22.59 -18.19
CA ASP A 117 -15.19 21.70 -18.64
C ASP A 117 -15.53 21.97 -20.12
N THR A 118 -15.61 23.26 -20.52
CA THR A 118 -15.82 23.66 -21.91
C THR A 118 -14.66 23.22 -22.80
N TYR A 119 -13.41 23.47 -22.37
CA TYR A 119 -12.23 23.03 -23.12
C TYR A 119 -12.25 21.53 -23.39
N VAL A 120 -12.48 20.72 -22.36
CA VAL A 120 -12.59 19.25 -22.52
C VAL A 120 -13.72 18.86 -23.45
N ALA A 121 -14.89 19.51 -23.35
CA ALA A 121 -16.03 19.22 -24.21
C ALA A 121 -15.75 19.51 -25.70
N ASP A 122 -15.01 20.58 -25.99
CA ASP A 122 -14.75 21.05 -27.36
C ASP A 122 -13.52 20.39 -28.00
N HIS A 123 -12.49 19.99 -27.22
CA HIS A 123 -11.21 19.55 -27.75
C HIS A 123 -10.93 18.06 -27.55
N ILE A 124 -11.55 17.40 -26.55
CA ILE A 124 -11.20 16.05 -26.15
C ILE A 124 -12.27 15.02 -26.54
N THR A 125 -11.87 14.01 -27.32
CA THR A 125 -12.72 12.85 -27.60
C THR A 125 -12.43 11.77 -26.57
N ARG A 126 -13.41 11.48 -25.70
CA ARG A 126 -13.28 10.44 -24.66
C ARG A 126 -13.39 9.05 -25.24
N GLY A 127 -12.51 8.13 -24.81
CA GLY A 127 -12.58 6.69 -25.11
C GLY A 127 -13.61 5.96 -24.24
N THR A 128 -13.75 6.39 -22.97
CA THR A 128 -14.68 5.80 -21.99
C THR A 128 -15.97 6.62 -21.93
N ALA A 129 -17.03 6.13 -22.56
CA ALA A 129 -18.31 6.84 -22.69
C ALA A 129 -18.96 7.17 -21.33
N ASP A 130 -18.84 6.25 -20.36
CA ASP A 130 -19.41 6.32 -19.01
C ASP A 130 -18.37 6.67 -17.93
N LEU A 131 -17.28 7.37 -18.27
CA LEU A 131 -16.19 7.69 -17.36
C LEU A 131 -16.71 8.30 -16.05
N PHE A 132 -17.54 9.33 -16.13
CA PHE A 132 -18.01 10.09 -14.97
C PHE A 132 -19.09 9.38 -14.13
N GLU A 133 -19.51 8.17 -14.55
CA GLU A 133 -20.37 7.28 -13.75
C GLU A 133 -19.56 6.36 -12.83
N LYS A 134 -18.23 6.30 -13.01
CA LYS A 134 -17.32 5.47 -12.22
C LYS A 134 -17.05 6.06 -10.84
N ASN A 135 -16.29 5.32 -10.02
CA ASN A 135 -15.83 5.80 -8.71
C ASN A 135 -14.64 6.76 -8.89
N ASP A 136 -14.74 7.94 -8.30
CA ASP A 136 -13.68 8.95 -8.29
C ASP A 136 -13.03 9.20 -9.67
N PRO A 137 -13.83 9.46 -10.73
CA PRO A 137 -13.31 9.56 -12.08
C PRO A 137 -12.72 10.93 -12.37
N TYR A 138 -11.68 10.94 -13.20
CA TYR A 138 -11.16 12.17 -13.80
C TYR A 138 -10.64 11.92 -15.21
N LEU A 139 -10.55 13.02 -15.96
CA LEU A 139 -9.86 13.11 -17.24
C LEU A 139 -8.69 14.08 -17.07
N LEU A 140 -7.49 13.69 -17.50
CA LEU A 140 -6.34 14.55 -17.66
C LEU A 140 -5.92 14.52 -19.13
N SER A 141 -5.83 15.68 -19.77
CA SER A 141 -5.26 15.83 -21.11
C SER A 141 -4.14 16.84 -21.09
N ALA A 142 -3.05 16.58 -21.76
CA ALA A 142 -1.96 17.51 -21.96
C ALA A 142 -1.59 17.53 -23.45
N ASP A 143 -1.77 18.68 -24.11
CA ASP A 143 -1.48 18.86 -25.52
C ASP A 143 -1.19 20.33 -25.87
N THR A 144 -0.92 20.59 -27.14
CA THR A 144 -0.93 21.94 -27.73
C THR A 144 -2.18 22.05 -28.60
N ASP A 145 -3.09 22.96 -28.24
CA ASP A 145 -4.34 23.16 -28.95
C ASP A 145 -4.17 23.76 -30.37
N SER A 146 -5.27 23.88 -31.12
CA SER A 146 -5.27 24.42 -32.48
C SER A 146 -4.81 25.88 -32.59
N ASP A 147 -4.90 26.63 -31.48
CA ASP A 147 -4.50 28.03 -31.40
C ASP A 147 -3.02 28.19 -30.94
N GLY A 148 -2.35 27.07 -30.68
CA GLY A 148 -0.96 27.01 -30.26
C GLY A 148 -0.74 27.22 -28.76
N ASN A 149 -1.78 27.10 -27.93
CA ASN A 149 -1.66 27.17 -26.49
C ASN A 149 -1.26 25.79 -25.92
N GLU A 150 -0.29 25.78 -25.00
CA GLU A 150 0.07 24.60 -24.21
C GLU A 150 -0.94 24.45 -23.06
N VAL A 151 -1.70 23.36 -23.05
CA VAL A 151 -2.78 23.14 -22.09
C VAL A 151 -2.65 21.80 -21.39
N ILE A 152 -2.83 21.81 -20.07
CA ILE A 152 -3.05 20.63 -19.24
C ILE A 152 -4.43 20.78 -18.62
N ALA A 153 -5.42 20.05 -19.11
CA ALA A 153 -6.78 20.10 -18.58
C ALA A 153 -7.01 18.91 -17.64
N ILE A 154 -7.48 19.18 -16.42
CA ILE A 154 -7.83 18.17 -15.41
C ILE A 154 -9.27 18.41 -14.98
N VAL A 155 -10.18 17.50 -15.37
CA VAL A 155 -11.61 17.59 -15.04
C VAL A 155 -12.05 16.34 -14.31
N GLY A 156 -12.53 16.50 -13.08
CA GLY A 156 -13.08 15.45 -12.24
C GLY A 156 -14.61 15.50 -12.19
N LYS A 157 -15.24 14.48 -11.62
CA LYS A 157 -16.65 14.50 -11.27
C LYS A 157 -16.97 15.57 -10.21
N ASP A 158 -16.02 15.79 -9.31
CA ASP A 158 -16.03 16.79 -8.25
C ASP A 158 -14.58 17.23 -7.95
N THR A 159 -14.39 18.11 -6.99
CA THR A 159 -13.06 18.62 -6.62
C THR A 159 -12.10 17.53 -6.13
N ASP A 160 -12.59 16.49 -5.46
CA ASP A 160 -11.76 15.38 -4.99
C ASP A 160 -11.24 14.54 -6.17
N CYS A 161 -12.07 14.34 -7.19
CA CYS A 161 -11.68 13.67 -8.42
C CYS A 161 -10.63 14.47 -9.22
N THR A 162 -10.78 15.81 -9.30
CA THR A 162 -9.77 16.69 -9.90
C THR A 162 -8.45 16.65 -9.12
N PHE A 163 -8.52 16.57 -7.80
CA PHE A 163 -7.36 16.39 -6.93
C PHE A 163 -6.57 15.11 -7.27
N TYR A 164 -7.24 13.97 -7.55
CA TYR A 164 -6.56 12.75 -7.99
C TYR A 164 -5.90 12.90 -9.36
N GLY A 165 -6.44 13.72 -10.25
CA GLY A 165 -5.79 14.11 -11.49
C GLY A 165 -4.49 14.91 -11.25
N ILE A 166 -4.45 15.77 -10.22
CA ILE A 166 -3.23 16.48 -9.81
C ILE A 166 -2.18 15.50 -9.24
N ALA A 167 -2.59 14.46 -8.48
CA ALA A 167 -1.67 13.42 -8.05
C ALA A 167 -1.04 12.68 -9.24
N THR A 168 -1.80 12.46 -10.31
CA THR A 168 -1.27 11.93 -11.58
C THR A 168 -0.27 12.91 -12.22
N LEU A 169 -0.58 14.20 -12.30
CA LEU A 169 0.35 15.21 -12.80
C LEU A 169 1.65 15.25 -11.98
N GLN A 170 1.57 15.14 -10.66
CA GLN A 170 2.75 15.04 -9.79
C GLN A 170 3.65 13.88 -10.21
N MET A 171 3.09 12.70 -10.48
CA MET A 171 3.85 11.53 -10.92
C MET A 171 4.41 11.69 -12.34
N MET A 172 3.69 12.36 -13.24
CA MET A 172 4.20 12.70 -14.58
C MET A 172 5.44 13.60 -14.49
N LEU A 173 5.41 14.60 -13.62
CA LEU A 173 6.52 15.55 -13.44
C LEU A 173 7.73 14.91 -12.76
N SER A 174 7.54 13.95 -11.85
CA SER A 174 8.62 13.20 -11.20
C SER A 174 9.17 12.03 -12.03
N SER A 175 8.54 11.70 -13.16
CA SER A 175 9.01 10.62 -14.03
C SER A 175 10.34 10.98 -14.72
N PHE A 176 11.26 10.04 -14.82
CA PHE A 176 12.50 10.12 -15.62
C PHE A 176 13.45 11.28 -15.28
N ASN A 177 13.51 11.74 -14.04
CA ASN A 177 14.30 12.93 -13.69
C ASN A 177 13.96 14.12 -14.62
N ASN A 178 12.69 14.41 -14.79
CA ASN A 178 12.17 15.41 -15.73
C ASN A 178 12.48 16.86 -15.30
N LYS A 179 13.78 17.17 -15.11
CA LYS A 179 14.25 18.50 -14.66
C LYS A 179 13.87 19.64 -15.62
N GLU A 180 13.66 19.32 -16.89
CA GLU A 180 13.28 20.32 -17.89
C GLU A 180 11.79 20.62 -17.90
N GLY A 181 10.97 19.80 -17.21
CA GLY A 181 9.52 19.96 -17.22
C GLY A 181 8.88 19.60 -18.57
N LYS A 182 9.42 18.60 -19.27
CA LYS A 182 8.87 18.12 -20.53
C LYS A 182 7.52 17.43 -20.30
N ILE A 183 6.50 17.89 -21.00
CA ILE A 183 5.15 17.30 -20.98
C ILE A 183 4.92 16.62 -22.33
N LEU A 184 4.58 15.34 -22.31
CA LEU A 184 4.18 14.59 -23.48
C LEU A 184 2.70 14.85 -23.78
N ASP A 185 2.33 14.88 -25.06
CA ASP A 185 0.97 14.83 -25.51
C ASP A 185 0.33 13.51 -25.03
N VAL A 186 -0.63 13.63 -24.14
CA VAL A 186 -1.23 12.47 -23.44
C VAL A 186 -2.66 12.75 -23.03
N GLN A 187 -3.50 11.73 -23.17
CA GLN A 187 -4.85 11.70 -22.57
C GLN A 187 -4.93 10.53 -21.58
N ILE A 188 -5.37 10.80 -20.37
CA ILE A 188 -5.57 9.84 -19.29
C ILE A 188 -7.03 9.88 -18.87
N GLU A 189 -7.71 8.74 -19.00
CA GLU A 189 -9.06 8.52 -18.46
C GLU A 189 -8.95 7.54 -17.31
N ASP A 190 -9.27 7.99 -16.11
CA ASP A 190 -8.93 7.21 -14.92
C ASP A 190 -10.05 7.24 -13.88
N TYR A 191 -10.16 6.16 -13.12
CA TYR A 191 -11.13 5.99 -12.05
C TYR A 191 -10.73 4.87 -11.11
N ALA A 192 -11.26 4.90 -9.89
CA ALA A 192 -10.98 3.89 -8.87
C ALA A 192 -11.81 2.63 -9.06
N GLY A 193 -11.18 1.46 -8.94
CA GLY A 193 -11.87 0.17 -8.88
C GLY A 193 -12.70 0.01 -7.61
N VAL A 194 -12.23 0.62 -6.49
CA VAL A 194 -12.89 0.54 -5.19
C VAL A 194 -13.14 1.95 -4.65
N ALA A 195 -14.40 2.26 -4.29
CA ALA A 195 -14.81 3.61 -3.87
C ALA A 195 -14.19 4.04 -2.53
N PHE A 196 -14.28 3.22 -1.49
CA PHE A 196 -13.68 3.44 -0.17
C PHE A 196 -12.37 2.66 -0.09
N ARG A 197 -11.23 3.34 -0.02
CA ARG A 197 -9.91 2.72 -0.06
C ARG A 197 -8.92 3.44 0.85
N GLY A 198 -8.15 2.67 1.61
CA GLY A 198 -7.22 3.28 2.55
C GLY A 198 -6.65 2.28 3.56
N PHE A 199 -6.49 2.74 4.79
CA PHE A 199 -5.93 1.93 5.85
C PHE A 199 -6.67 2.15 7.18
N ILE A 200 -6.61 1.12 8.06
CA ILE A 200 -7.22 1.12 9.37
C ILE A 200 -6.16 0.88 10.46
N GLU A 201 -6.12 1.72 11.48
CA GLU A 201 -5.25 1.53 12.66
C GLU A 201 -5.86 0.46 13.58
N GLY A 202 -5.94 -0.79 13.07
CA GLY A 202 -6.60 -1.90 13.75
C GLY A 202 -5.66 -2.82 14.53
N PHE A 203 -4.35 -2.63 14.44
CA PHE A 203 -3.34 -3.43 15.14
C PHE A 203 -3.33 -3.18 16.67
N TYR A 204 -2.77 -4.13 17.43
CA TYR A 204 -2.62 -4.02 18.89
C TYR A 204 -1.47 -3.06 19.25
N GLY A 205 -1.76 -1.78 19.16
CA GLY A 205 -0.85 -0.67 19.37
C GLY A 205 -1.53 0.62 18.95
N GLY A 206 -0.73 1.64 18.68
CA GLY A 206 -1.21 2.93 18.16
C GLY A 206 -0.05 3.73 17.63
N TRP A 207 -0.32 4.57 16.64
CA TRP A 207 0.63 5.56 16.15
C TRP A 207 0.56 6.86 16.95
N ASP A 208 1.65 7.62 16.91
CA ASP A 208 1.60 9.03 17.31
C ASP A 208 0.92 9.89 16.23
N TYR A 209 0.63 11.13 16.60
CA TYR A 209 -0.01 12.08 15.67
C TYR A 209 0.81 12.28 14.38
N ALA A 210 2.13 12.44 14.50
CA ALA A 210 3.01 12.69 13.35
C ALA A 210 2.98 11.51 12.36
N SER A 211 2.96 10.28 12.85
CA SER A 211 2.83 9.07 12.04
C SER A 211 1.51 9.00 11.29
N ARG A 212 0.38 9.31 11.96
CA ARG A 212 -0.94 9.36 11.33
C ARG A 212 -0.97 10.39 10.20
N ALA A 213 -0.50 11.61 10.49
CA ALA A 213 -0.41 12.68 9.49
C ALA A 213 0.53 12.33 8.33
N SER A 214 1.67 11.66 8.59
CA SER A 214 2.60 11.19 7.56
C SER A 214 1.94 10.19 6.61
N LEU A 215 1.22 9.21 7.16
CA LEU A 215 0.50 8.21 6.36
C LEU A 215 -0.64 8.85 5.55
N MET A 216 -1.38 9.81 6.10
CA MET A 216 -2.44 10.53 5.36
C MET A 216 -1.86 11.37 4.22
N ARG A 217 -0.70 12.02 4.40
CA ARG A 217 -0.01 12.74 3.33
C ARG A 217 0.51 11.81 2.25
N PHE A 218 1.08 10.66 2.63
CA PHE A 218 1.45 9.62 1.67
C PHE A 218 0.22 9.09 0.90
N ALA A 219 -0.90 8.85 1.59
CA ALA A 219 -2.16 8.40 0.99
C ALA A 219 -2.68 9.34 -0.12
N ARG A 220 -2.46 10.66 0.02
CA ARG A 220 -2.72 11.68 -1.00
C ARG A 220 -2.05 11.33 -2.33
N ASP A 221 -0.75 11.03 -2.26
CA ASP A 221 0.07 10.86 -3.45
C ASP A 221 -0.27 9.57 -4.20
N VAL A 222 -0.85 8.58 -3.51
CA VAL A 222 -1.28 7.28 -4.06
C VAL A 222 -2.81 7.13 -4.15
N LYS A 223 -3.56 8.23 -4.06
CA LYS A 223 -5.02 8.29 -4.25
C LYS A 223 -5.83 7.40 -3.28
N MET A 224 -5.32 7.10 -2.09
CA MET A 224 -6.13 6.54 -1.00
C MET A 224 -6.95 7.64 -0.36
N ASN A 225 -8.22 7.36 -0.02
CA ASN A 225 -9.18 8.38 0.40
C ASN A 225 -9.70 8.25 1.84
N ASN A 226 -9.22 7.27 2.60
CA ASN A 226 -9.68 7.08 3.97
C ASN A 226 -8.57 6.58 4.90
N TYR A 227 -8.54 7.15 6.10
CA TYR A 227 -7.86 6.64 7.28
C TYR A 227 -8.90 6.34 8.36
N VAL A 228 -9.01 5.06 8.75
CA VAL A 228 -9.93 4.61 9.80
C VAL A 228 -9.20 4.51 11.12
N TYR A 229 -9.57 5.37 12.08
CA TYR A 229 -9.04 5.36 13.43
C TYR A 229 -9.72 4.28 14.27
N ALA A 230 -8.96 3.25 14.65
CA ALA A 230 -9.40 2.13 15.47
C ALA A 230 -8.34 1.71 16.50
N SER A 231 -7.57 2.68 17.03
CA SER A 231 -6.41 2.45 17.88
C SER A 231 -6.76 1.67 19.14
N LYS A 232 -6.17 0.50 19.30
CA LYS A 232 -6.39 -0.37 20.47
C LYS A 232 -5.78 0.21 21.76
N THR A 233 -4.94 1.24 21.68
CA THR A 233 -4.39 1.98 22.84
C THR A 233 -5.32 3.11 23.31
N ASP A 234 -6.35 3.46 22.53
CA ASP A 234 -7.30 4.49 22.91
C ASP A 234 -8.46 3.89 23.73
N ALA A 235 -8.51 4.24 25.00
CA ALA A 235 -9.62 3.84 25.88
C ALA A 235 -10.98 4.36 25.39
N TYR A 236 -11.03 5.53 24.75
CA TYR A 236 -12.29 6.14 24.28
C TYR A 236 -12.88 5.42 23.06
N HIS A 237 -12.07 4.66 22.34
CA HIS A 237 -12.52 3.74 21.31
C HIS A 237 -13.12 2.45 21.90
N THR A 238 -12.69 2.03 23.11
CA THR A 238 -13.03 0.74 23.72
C THR A 238 -13.72 0.89 25.08
N SER A 239 -12.97 0.89 26.19
CA SER A 239 -13.52 0.81 27.56
C SER A 239 -14.25 2.06 28.03
N LYS A 240 -13.86 3.25 27.53
CA LYS A 240 -14.49 4.55 27.79
C LYS A 240 -15.38 5.01 26.64
N TRP A 241 -15.98 4.05 25.93
CA TRP A 241 -16.83 4.31 24.77
C TRP A 241 -17.94 5.34 25.06
N ASN A 242 -18.42 5.43 26.29
CA ASN A 242 -19.51 6.30 26.78
C ASN A 242 -19.02 7.64 27.38
N GLU A 243 -17.74 7.86 27.52
CA GLU A 243 -17.17 9.13 27.99
C GLU A 243 -16.79 10.02 26.79
N LEU A 244 -16.99 11.33 26.92
CA LEU A 244 -16.51 12.29 25.94
C LEU A 244 -15.00 12.41 25.99
N TYR A 245 -14.38 12.70 24.84
CA TYR A 245 -12.96 12.99 24.77
C TYR A 245 -12.63 14.28 25.52
N PRO A 246 -11.48 14.36 26.21
CA PRO A 246 -10.92 15.62 26.68
C PRO A 246 -10.67 16.61 25.52
N GLN A 247 -10.67 17.90 25.83
CA GLN A 247 -10.48 18.94 24.81
C GLN A 247 -9.16 18.79 24.05
N SER A 248 -8.09 18.40 24.74
CA SER A 248 -6.78 18.18 24.10
C SER A 248 -6.83 17.11 23.00
N ASP A 249 -7.59 16.02 23.21
CA ASP A 249 -7.71 14.95 22.24
C ASP A 249 -8.63 15.37 21.07
N ILE A 250 -9.68 16.13 21.37
CA ILE A 250 -10.55 16.75 20.33
C ILE A 250 -9.75 17.72 19.46
N ASP A 251 -8.82 18.48 20.01
CA ASP A 251 -7.99 19.39 19.25
C ASP A 251 -7.05 18.60 18.29
N GLN A 252 -6.46 17.49 18.74
CA GLN A 252 -5.69 16.59 17.87
C GLN A 252 -6.56 15.93 16.77
N ILE A 253 -7.78 15.53 17.11
CA ILE A 253 -8.72 14.99 16.12
C ILE A 253 -9.08 16.05 15.06
N LYS A 254 -9.31 17.31 15.46
CA LYS A 254 -9.55 18.41 14.51
C LYS A 254 -8.38 18.63 13.56
N GLU A 255 -7.15 18.53 14.07
CA GLU A 255 -5.96 18.64 13.23
C GLU A 255 -5.89 17.50 12.22
N LEU A 256 -6.18 16.24 12.61
CA LEU A 256 -6.24 15.10 11.67
C LEU A 256 -7.38 15.24 10.66
N VAL A 257 -8.52 15.78 11.08
CA VAL A 257 -9.63 16.11 10.16
C VAL A 257 -9.21 17.15 9.13
N GLU A 258 -8.42 18.17 9.53
CA GLU A 258 -7.88 19.16 8.60
C GLU A 258 -6.86 18.53 7.63
N VAL A 259 -5.93 17.72 8.13
CA VAL A 259 -5.04 16.91 7.27
C VAL A 259 -5.85 16.06 6.27
N GLY A 260 -6.98 15.49 6.70
CA GLY A 260 -7.87 14.73 5.81
C GLY A 260 -8.44 15.57 4.66
N LYS A 261 -8.77 16.85 4.90
CA LYS A 261 -9.23 17.77 3.84
C LYS A 261 -8.08 18.17 2.91
N GLU A 262 -6.89 18.40 3.46
CA GLU A 262 -5.67 18.75 2.71
C GLU A 262 -5.22 17.62 1.79
N THR A 263 -5.46 16.37 2.18
CA THR A 263 -4.94 15.17 1.50
C THR A 263 -6.00 14.37 0.76
N LYS A 264 -7.28 14.68 0.96
CA LYS A 264 -8.45 13.87 0.55
C LYS A 264 -8.42 12.44 1.12
N CYS A 265 -7.52 12.16 2.06
CA CYS A 265 -7.53 10.95 2.89
C CYS A 265 -8.29 11.24 4.18
N TYR A 266 -9.61 11.10 4.14
CA TYR A 266 -10.50 11.56 5.19
C TYR A 266 -10.39 10.72 6.47
N TYR A 267 -10.40 11.40 7.61
CA TYR A 267 -10.41 10.77 8.92
C TYR A 267 -11.78 10.16 9.22
N ALA A 268 -11.82 8.85 9.41
CA ALA A 268 -12.97 8.10 9.90
C ALA A 268 -12.70 7.64 11.34
N TRP A 269 -13.70 7.72 12.21
CA TRP A 269 -13.57 7.28 13.58
C TRP A 269 -14.41 6.03 13.85
N SER A 270 -13.89 5.10 14.64
CA SER A 270 -14.60 3.87 14.99
C SER A 270 -14.80 3.69 16.48
N VAL A 271 -15.77 2.85 16.85
CA VAL A 271 -16.02 2.43 18.23
C VAL A 271 -16.25 0.93 18.31
N HIS A 272 -15.74 0.29 19.37
CA HIS A 272 -15.96 -1.13 19.63
C HIS A 272 -17.16 -1.33 20.55
N LEU A 273 -18.13 -2.18 20.14
CA LEU A 273 -19.40 -2.38 20.84
C LEU A 273 -19.34 -3.21 22.12
N SER A 274 -18.21 -3.87 22.41
CA SER A 274 -18.08 -4.72 23.60
C SER A 274 -18.49 -4.00 24.89
N GLY A 275 -18.13 -2.72 25.03
CA GLY A 275 -18.52 -1.90 26.19
C GLY A 275 -20.02 -1.56 26.21
N PHE A 276 -20.59 -1.27 25.02
CA PHE A 276 -22.01 -0.91 24.91
C PHE A 276 -22.94 -2.03 25.40
N PHE A 277 -22.70 -3.25 24.97
CA PHE A 277 -23.55 -4.41 25.32
C PHE A 277 -23.12 -5.13 26.60
N ASN A 278 -21.97 -4.81 27.19
CA ASN A 278 -21.50 -5.50 28.38
C ASN A 278 -22.43 -5.30 29.57
N GLY A 279 -23.09 -6.37 30.03
CA GLY A 279 -24.04 -6.35 31.17
C GLY A 279 -25.29 -5.52 30.90
N LEU A 280 -25.66 -5.25 29.64
CA LEU A 280 -26.91 -4.58 29.27
C LEU A 280 -28.00 -5.62 29.07
N ASP A 281 -29.14 -5.43 29.78
CA ASP A 281 -30.40 -6.03 29.41
C ASP A 281 -31.10 -5.09 28.40
N THR A 282 -31.15 -5.51 27.13
CA THR A 282 -31.71 -4.70 26.04
C THR A 282 -33.24 -4.55 26.13
N SER A 283 -33.92 -5.33 26.99
CA SER A 283 -35.35 -5.17 27.30
C SER A 283 -35.61 -4.05 28.33
N ASP A 284 -34.60 -3.60 29.06
CA ASP A 284 -34.65 -2.41 29.91
C ASP A 284 -34.43 -1.15 29.01
N GLU A 285 -35.56 -0.56 28.61
CA GLU A 285 -35.58 0.60 27.73
C GLU A 285 -34.83 1.82 28.32
N GLU A 286 -34.88 2.03 29.64
CA GLU A 286 -34.22 3.15 30.30
C GLU A 286 -32.69 2.96 30.25
N ALA A 287 -32.21 1.77 30.60
CA ALA A 287 -30.81 1.42 30.54
C ALA A 287 -30.26 1.50 29.08
N TYR A 288 -31.01 0.96 28.11
CA TYR A 288 -30.66 1.02 26.68
C TYR A 288 -30.59 2.47 26.20
N ASN A 289 -31.61 3.28 26.44
CA ASN A 289 -31.64 4.67 25.97
C ASN A 289 -30.56 5.52 26.65
N THR A 290 -30.20 5.26 27.89
CA THR A 290 -29.09 5.91 28.58
C THR A 290 -27.78 5.66 27.82
N ARG A 291 -27.48 4.40 27.48
CA ARG A 291 -26.25 4.05 26.70
C ARG A 291 -26.29 4.60 25.28
N TYR A 292 -27.44 4.54 24.62
CA TYR A 292 -27.61 5.11 23.28
C TYR A 292 -27.35 6.62 23.28
N ASN A 293 -27.86 7.35 24.25
CA ASN A 293 -27.64 8.79 24.38
C ASN A 293 -26.16 9.12 24.67
N GLN A 294 -25.46 8.29 25.45
CA GLN A 294 -24.01 8.43 25.68
C GLN A 294 -23.22 8.22 24.40
N LEU A 295 -23.53 7.20 23.60
CA LEU A 295 -22.88 6.90 22.33
C LEU A 295 -23.11 8.03 21.32
N THR A 296 -24.35 8.49 21.18
CA THR A 296 -24.69 9.57 20.24
C THR A 296 -24.14 10.93 20.68
N ALA A 297 -23.99 11.17 21.98
CA ALA A 297 -23.31 12.36 22.48
C ALA A 297 -21.82 12.39 22.09
N LYS A 298 -21.12 11.23 22.14
CA LYS A 298 -19.74 11.11 21.64
C LYS A 298 -19.69 11.31 20.13
N PHE A 299 -20.60 10.70 19.37
CA PHE A 299 -20.67 10.92 17.92
C PHE A 299 -20.90 12.39 17.60
N GLN A 300 -21.74 13.08 18.37
CA GLN A 300 -21.97 14.52 18.21
C GLN A 300 -20.69 15.33 18.46
N GLN A 301 -19.95 15.02 19.53
CA GLN A 301 -18.68 15.69 19.82
C GLN A 301 -17.68 15.55 18.65
N LEU A 302 -17.57 14.35 18.10
CA LEU A 302 -16.69 14.07 16.96
C LEU A 302 -17.19 14.72 15.66
N TYR A 303 -18.51 14.71 15.45
CA TYR A 303 -19.12 15.42 14.31
C TYR A 303 -18.82 16.93 14.36
N ASP A 304 -18.91 17.53 15.56
CA ASP A 304 -18.59 18.95 15.78
C ASP A 304 -17.09 19.22 15.60
N ALA A 305 -16.23 18.22 15.83
CA ALA A 305 -14.80 18.25 15.49
C ALA A 305 -14.52 18.08 13.98
N GLY A 306 -15.54 17.77 13.17
CA GLY A 306 -15.44 17.64 11.72
C GLY A 306 -15.45 16.22 11.17
N VAL A 307 -15.55 15.20 12.02
CA VAL A 307 -15.66 13.79 11.56
C VAL A 307 -16.97 13.60 10.80
N ARG A 308 -16.92 12.90 9.65
CA ARG A 308 -18.07 12.65 8.75
C ARG A 308 -18.24 11.19 8.39
N LYS A 309 -17.37 10.30 8.87
CA LYS A 309 -17.46 8.84 8.73
C LYS A 309 -17.26 8.20 10.09
N PHE A 310 -18.18 7.32 10.44
CA PHE A 310 -18.17 6.55 11.68
C PHE A 310 -18.25 5.07 11.34
N ASP A 311 -17.45 4.25 12.03
CA ASP A 311 -17.47 2.80 11.87
C ASP A 311 -17.73 2.10 13.21
N ILE A 312 -18.29 0.92 13.13
CA ILE A 312 -18.67 0.14 14.29
C ILE A 312 -17.94 -1.21 14.25
N LEU A 313 -17.16 -1.49 15.29
CA LEU A 313 -16.43 -2.73 15.42
C LEU A 313 -17.05 -3.62 16.51
N ASN A 314 -17.18 -4.91 16.22
CA ASN A 314 -17.66 -5.91 17.16
C ASN A 314 -16.88 -7.23 17.02
N ASP A 315 -15.66 -7.14 16.47
CA ASP A 315 -14.70 -8.22 16.28
C ASP A 315 -14.21 -8.81 17.61
N ASP A 316 -13.42 -9.85 17.58
CA ASP A 316 -12.70 -10.58 18.63
C ASP A 316 -13.43 -10.69 19.99
N PHE A 317 -13.76 -9.59 20.64
CA PHE A 317 -14.41 -9.51 21.95
C PHE A 317 -15.85 -8.96 21.88
N GLY A 318 -16.50 -9.14 20.72
CA GLY A 318 -17.85 -8.66 20.46
C GLY A 318 -18.88 -9.09 21.52
N LYS A 319 -19.87 -8.25 21.73
CA LYS A 319 -20.99 -8.46 22.68
C LYS A 319 -22.30 -8.07 22.02
N GLY A 320 -23.40 -8.46 22.70
CA GLY A 320 -24.76 -8.24 22.22
C GLY A 320 -25.30 -9.42 21.40
N SER A 321 -26.62 -9.59 21.38
CA SER A 321 -27.22 -10.49 20.41
C SER A 321 -27.14 -9.88 19.02
N HIS A 322 -27.06 -10.70 17.97
CA HIS A 322 -26.97 -10.20 16.59
C HIS A 322 -28.17 -9.32 16.23
N ALA A 323 -29.37 -9.63 16.75
CA ALA A 323 -30.56 -8.83 16.53
C ALA A 323 -30.49 -7.45 17.22
N ASP A 324 -29.96 -7.38 18.45
CA ASP A 324 -29.79 -6.11 19.17
C ASP A 324 -28.75 -5.21 18.47
N VAL A 325 -27.68 -5.81 17.93
CA VAL A 325 -26.68 -5.09 17.14
C VAL A 325 -27.30 -4.50 15.87
N VAL A 326 -28.08 -5.30 15.12
CA VAL A 326 -28.82 -4.83 13.94
C VAL A 326 -29.75 -3.68 14.28
N ALA A 327 -30.52 -3.82 15.38
CA ALA A 327 -31.43 -2.75 15.84
C ALA A 327 -30.66 -1.46 16.18
N LEU A 328 -29.53 -1.55 16.89
CA LEU A 328 -28.68 -0.41 17.22
C LEU A 328 -28.15 0.29 15.97
N LEU A 329 -27.59 -0.46 15.02
CA LEU A 329 -26.99 0.09 13.80
C LEU A 329 -28.02 0.78 12.92
N ASN A 330 -29.21 0.19 12.74
CA ASN A 330 -30.32 0.79 12.02
C ASN A 330 -30.81 2.07 12.70
N LYS A 331 -30.90 2.08 14.03
CA LYS A 331 -31.26 3.26 14.81
C LYS A 331 -30.23 4.38 14.65
N LEU A 332 -28.94 4.07 14.74
CA LEU A 332 -27.85 5.03 14.51
C LEU A 332 -27.88 5.60 13.10
N THR A 333 -28.07 4.76 12.08
CA THR A 333 -28.16 5.20 10.68
C THR A 333 -29.30 6.19 10.54
N LYS A 334 -30.51 5.84 10.97
CA LYS A 334 -31.71 6.66 10.81
C LYS A 334 -31.72 7.94 11.64
N GLU A 335 -31.21 7.89 12.89
CA GLU A 335 -31.35 9.00 13.85
C GLU A 335 -30.12 9.91 13.89
N PHE A 336 -28.94 9.44 13.45
CA PHE A 336 -27.70 10.22 13.49
C PHE A 336 -27.04 10.36 12.13
N ILE A 337 -26.73 9.26 11.43
CA ILE A 337 -25.88 9.27 10.24
C ILE A 337 -26.56 10.03 9.08
N GLU A 338 -27.75 9.59 8.67
CA GLU A 338 -28.49 10.20 7.55
C GLU A 338 -28.87 11.66 7.83
N PRO A 339 -29.48 12.02 9.00
CA PRO A 339 -29.89 13.40 9.23
C PRO A 339 -28.74 14.40 9.27
N LYS A 340 -27.50 13.93 9.53
CA LYS A 340 -26.30 14.76 9.59
C LYS A 340 -25.47 14.76 8.30
N GLY A 341 -25.92 14.02 7.28
CA GLY A 341 -25.19 13.88 6.02
C GLY A 341 -23.82 13.22 6.19
N CYS A 342 -23.68 12.34 7.19
CA CYS A 342 -22.47 11.53 7.35
C CYS A 342 -22.40 10.44 6.27
N LYS A 343 -21.19 9.96 5.98
CA LYS A 343 -21.00 8.77 5.13
C LYS A 343 -21.63 7.55 5.81
N PRO A 344 -22.17 6.57 5.07
CA PRO A 344 -22.75 5.35 5.62
C PRO A 344 -21.81 4.61 6.57
N LEU A 345 -22.36 3.93 7.57
CA LEU A 345 -21.59 3.10 8.51
C LEU A 345 -20.90 1.94 7.79
N THR A 346 -19.75 1.51 8.32
CA THR A 346 -19.21 0.18 8.07
C THR A 346 -19.18 -0.59 9.38
N TYR A 347 -19.60 -1.85 9.34
CA TYR A 347 -19.71 -2.70 10.53
C TYR A 347 -18.77 -3.91 10.44
N CYS A 348 -18.01 -4.17 11.51
CA CYS A 348 -17.22 -5.40 11.64
C CYS A 348 -17.94 -6.40 12.53
N PRO A 349 -18.44 -7.54 12.01
CA PRO A 349 -19.12 -8.56 12.81
C PRO A 349 -18.13 -9.42 13.61
N GLN A 350 -18.62 -10.23 14.55
CA GLN A 350 -17.82 -11.22 15.25
C GLN A 350 -17.32 -12.31 14.30
N GLY A 351 -18.15 -12.69 13.35
CA GLY A 351 -17.84 -13.66 12.30
C GLY A 351 -17.28 -12.99 11.03
N TYR A 352 -16.25 -12.16 11.13
CA TYR A 352 -15.72 -11.31 10.06
C TYR A 352 -14.93 -12.05 8.94
N ASN A 353 -14.96 -13.39 8.91
CA ASN A 353 -14.43 -14.21 7.83
C ASN A 353 -15.20 -15.53 7.70
N GLU A 354 -14.96 -16.31 6.62
CA GLU A 354 -15.68 -17.54 6.36
C GLU A 354 -15.49 -18.61 7.45
N VAL A 355 -14.32 -18.73 8.06
CA VAL A 355 -14.06 -19.69 9.14
C VAL A 355 -14.82 -19.31 10.38
N TRP A 356 -14.71 -18.08 10.83
CA TRP A 356 -15.31 -17.62 12.08
C TRP A 356 -16.82 -17.45 11.99
N SER A 357 -17.34 -17.09 10.81
CA SER A 357 -18.79 -17.02 10.57
C SER A 357 -19.49 -18.38 10.73
N LYS A 358 -18.75 -19.49 10.64
CA LYS A 358 -19.28 -20.86 10.82
C LYS A 358 -19.16 -21.38 12.24
N TRP A 359 -18.54 -20.65 13.18
CA TRP A 359 -18.51 -21.04 14.58
C TRP A 359 -19.90 -20.94 15.20
N SER A 360 -20.20 -21.84 16.13
CA SER A 360 -21.56 -21.96 16.72
C SER A 360 -22.08 -20.67 17.34
N SER A 361 -21.19 -19.82 17.87
CA SER A 361 -21.53 -18.49 18.39
C SER A 361 -21.96 -17.50 17.31
N ASN A 362 -21.45 -17.65 16.08
CA ASN A 362 -21.60 -16.71 14.97
C ASN A 362 -22.47 -17.25 13.82
N ALA A 363 -22.93 -18.51 13.93
CA ALA A 363 -23.57 -19.22 12.82
C ALA A 363 -24.84 -18.56 12.27
N SER A 364 -25.54 -17.75 13.05
CA SER A 364 -26.71 -16.97 12.61
C SER A 364 -26.42 -15.49 12.36
N GLU A 365 -25.19 -15.03 12.59
CA GLU A 365 -24.86 -13.61 12.53
C GLU A 365 -25.09 -13.06 11.12
N LEU A 366 -24.43 -13.64 10.11
CA LEU A 366 -24.54 -13.15 8.74
C LEU A 366 -25.97 -13.14 8.20
N GLU A 367 -26.78 -14.14 8.55
CA GLU A 367 -28.20 -14.17 8.17
C GLU A 367 -28.99 -13.05 8.89
N THR A 368 -28.66 -12.75 10.15
CA THR A 368 -29.29 -11.67 10.90
C THR A 368 -28.92 -10.30 10.33
N LEU A 369 -27.69 -10.15 9.79
CA LEU A 369 -27.24 -8.91 9.16
C LEU A 369 -28.06 -8.53 7.92
N LYS A 370 -28.82 -9.43 7.30
CA LYS A 370 -29.79 -9.08 6.23
C LYS A 370 -30.84 -8.05 6.67
N GLY A 371 -31.03 -7.89 7.97
CA GLY A 371 -31.91 -6.87 8.55
C GLY A 371 -31.26 -5.49 8.71
N LEU A 372 -30.01 -5.30 8.38
CA LEU A 372 -29.33 -4.00 8.41
C LEU A 372 -29.87 -3.07 7.33
N ASP A 373 -29.75 -1.78 7.55
CA ASP A 373 -29.96 -0.77 6.55
C ASP A 373 -29.08 -1.03 5.31
N PRO A 374 -29.62 -0.97 4.07
CA PRO A 374 -28.87 -1.31 2.86
C PRO A 374 -27.61 -0.48 2.62
N SER A 375 -27.50 0.71 3.23
CA SER A 375 -26.33 1.57 3.10
C SER A 375 -25.11 1.08 3.90
N ILE A 376 -25.31 0.19 4.88
CA ILE A 376 -24.25 -0.32 5.75
C ILE A 376 -23.44 -1.38 5.01
N SER A 377 -22.13 -1.20 4.92
CA SER A 377 -21.18 -2.20 4.42
C SER A 377 -20.58 -3.03 5.57
N ILE A 378 -20.02 -4.20 5.22
CA ILE A 378 -19.50 -5.14 6.21
C ILE A 378 -17.98 -5.26 6.06
N TYR A 379 -17.22 -5.04 7.16
CA TYR A 379 -15.80 -5.41 7.18
C TYR A 379 -15.64 -6.92 7.10
N TRP A 380 -14.80 -7.36 6.18
CA TRP A 380 -14.62 -8.76 5.83
C TRP A 380 -13.17 -9.07 5.50
N THR A 381 -12.56 -10.08 6.17
CA THR A 381 -11.16 -10.45 5.92
C THR A 381 -11.00 -11.60 4.93
N GLY A 382 -12.11 -12.10 4.37
CA GLY A 382 -12.10 -13.12 3.34
C GLY A 382 -12.28 -14.54 3.87
N ALA A 383 -11.57 -15.49 3.30
CA ALA A 383 -11.69 -16.90 3.67
C ALA A 383 -11.25 -17.19 5.12
N ASP A 384 -10.27 -16.44 5.64
CA ASP A 384 -9.77 -16.52 7.02
C ASP A 384 -9.34 -15.11 7.48
N VAL A 385 -8.70 -15.00 8.65
CA VAL A 385 -8.19 -13.75 9.25
C VAL A 385 -7.27 -13.00 8.29
N ASN A 386 -6.45 -13.70 7.54
CA ASN A 386 -5.59 -13.15 6.50
C ASN A 386 -5.69 -14.01 5.24
N SER A 387 -6.23 -13.47 4.17
CA SER A 387 -6.47 -14.23 2.94
C SER A 387 -6.43 -13.34 1.70
N PRO A 388 -6.24 -13.94 0.49
CA PRO A 388 -6.36 -13.20 -0.76
C PRO A 388 -7.76 -12.60 -0.97
N ILE A 389 -7.81 -11.49 -1.69
CA ILE A 389 -9.05 -10.86 -2.13
C ILE A 389 -9.57 -11.63 -3.34
N THR A 390 -10.52 -12.55 -3.15
CA THR A 390 -11.07 -13.38 -4.23
C THR A 390 -12.54 -13.07 -4.48
N GLN A 391 -13.00 -13.22 -5.74
CA GLN A 391 -14.41 -13.04 -6.07
C GLN A 391 -15.31 -13.96 -5.24
N SER A 392 -14.89 -15.20 -5.01
CA SER A 392 -15.68 -16.18 -4.25
C SER A 392 -15.97 -15.74 -2.82
N THR A 393 -15.02 -15.08 -2.13
CA THR A 393 -15.25 -14.61 -0.76
C THR A 393 -16.10 -13.33 -0.73
N ILE A 394 -16.00 -12.49 -1.77
CA ILE A 394 -16.88 -11.30 -1.93
C ILE A 394 -18.32 -11.73 -2.20
N ASP A 395 -18.51 -12.72 -3.08
CA ASP A 395 -19.83 -13.28 -3.36
C ASP A 395 -20.41 -13.98 -2.13
N TYR A 396 -19.56 -14.70 -1.35
CA TYR A 396 -19.99 -15.37 -0.12
C TYR A 396 -20.60 -14.39 0.90
N ILE A 397 -19.90 -13.31 1.24
CA ILE A 397 -20.42 -12.35 2.23
C ILE A 397 -21.68 -11.65 1.70
N LYS A 398 -21.73 -11.30 0.40
CA LYS A 398 -22.91 -10.70 -0.24
C LYS A 398 -24.10 -11.64 -0.19
N GLU A 399 -23.94 -12.92 -0.53
CA GLU A 399 -25.00 -13.94 -0.45
C GLU A 399 -25.52 -14.12 0.98
N LYS A 400 -24.59 -14.23 1.94
CA LYS A 400 -24.95 -14.56 3.33
C LYS A 400 -25.55 -13.39 4.10
N SER A 401 -25.01 -12.18 3.92
CA SER A 401 -25.44 -11.00 4.68
C SER A 401 -26.38 -10.06 3.92
N GLY A 402 -26.42 -10.15 2.59
CA GLY A 402 -27.12 -9.18 1.75
C GLY A 402 -26.32 -7.88 1.50
N HIS A 403 -25.17 -7.69 2.16
CA HIS A 403 -24.39 -6.46 2.14
C HIS A 403 -23.07 -6.61 1.40
N GLU A 404 -22.56 -5.49 0.89
CA GLU A 404 -21.26 -5.45 0.23
C GLU A 404 -20.12 -5.45 1.24
N ALA A 405 -19.02 -6.10 0.87
CA ALA A 405 -17.81 -6.11 1.69
C ALA A 405 -17.06 -4.79 1.59
N CYS A 406 -16.62 -4.27 2.76
CA CYS A 406 -15.43 -3.48 2.87
C CYS A 406 -14.29 -4.45 3.25
N PHE A 407 -13.42 -4.81 2.30
CA PHE A 407 -12.40 -5.81 2.56
C PHE A 407 -11.36 -5.28 3.54
N TRP A 408 -11.15 -5.97 4.65
CA TRP A 408 -10.12 -5.66 5.65
C TRP A 408 -8.95 -6.60 5.46
N LEU A 409 -7.88 -6.11 4.84
CA LEU A 409 -6.70 -6.91 4.58
C LEU A 409 -5.70 -6.79 5.75
N ASN A 410 -5.42 -7.90 6.43
CA ASN A 410 -4.42 -7.96 7.50
C ASN A 410 -3.00 -8.04 6.94
N TYR A 411 -2.55 -6.96 6.30
CA TYR A 411 -1.23 -6.75 5.74
C TYR A 411 -0.95 -5.23 5.65
N PRO A 412 0.24 -4.73 5.97
CA PRO A 412 1.44 -5.42 6.48
C PRO A 412 1.50 -5.56 8.01
N VAL A 413 0.39 -5.71 8.73
CA VAL A 413 0.41 -5.98 10.17
C VAL A 413 1.25 -7.22 10.48
N ASN A 414 2.14 -7.12 11.50
CA ASN A 414 3.11 -8.17 11.82
C ASN A 414 2.95 -8.75 13.25
N GLU A 415 1.79 -8.62 13.85
CA GLU A 415 1.56 -8.96 15.27
C GLU A 415 1.75 -10.45 15.60
N HIS A 416 1.48 -11.33 14.63
CA HIS A 416 1.66 -12.77 14.77
C HIS A 416 3.09 -13.24 14.45
N ALA A 417 3.93 -12.38 13.87
CA ALA A 417 5.33 -12.65 13.53
C ALA A 417 6.17 -11.38 13.71
N LYS A 418 6.21 -10.88 14.93
CA LYS A 418 6.84 -9.60 15.30
C LYS A 418 8.33 -9.51 15.02
N SER A 419 9.00 -10.66 14.83
CA SER A 419 10.39 -10.71 14.39
C SER A 419 10.59 -10.28 12.92
N GLY A 420 9.55 -10.35 12.09
CA GLY A 420 9.59 -9.95 10.67
C GLY A 420 9.14 -8.51 10.44
N ILE A 421 9.61 -7.92 9.35
CA ILE A 421 9.11 -6.67 8.76
C ILE A 421 8.69 -6.94 7.32
N TYR A 422 7.54 -6.40 6.87
CA TYR A 422 6.92 -6.82 5.62
C TYR A 422 7.06 -5.73 4.55
N LEU A 423 8.16 -5.82 3.77
CA LEU A 423 8.50 -4.91 2.68
C LEU A 423 8.40 -5.59 1.30
N GLY A 424 7.93 -6.83 1.25
CA GLY A 424 7.85 -7.63 0.03
C GLY A 424 6.67 -7.28 -0.88
N ASP A 425 6.58 -7.99 -2.01
CA ASP A 425 5.43 -7.84 -2.91
C ASP A 425 4.13 -8.42 -2.32
N ILE A 426 3.00 -7.95 -2.85
CA ILE A 426 1.65 -8.36 -2.40
C ILE A 426 0.95 -9.32 -3.36
N THR A 427 1.67 -9.95 -4.27
CA THR A 427 1.10 -10.85 -5.29
C THR A 427 0.23 -11.96 -4.69
N TYR A 428 0.57 -12.42 -3.48
CA TYR A 428 -0.26 -13.39 -2.75
C TYR A 428 -1.70 -12.92 -2.55
N TYR A 429 -1.91 -11.63 -2.25
CA TYR A 429 -3.23 -11.07 -1.93
C TYR A 429 -4.03 -10.66 -3.15
N ALA A 430 -3.35 -10.27 -4.23
CA ALA A 430 -3.97 -9.74 -5.41
C ALA A 430 -4.66 -10.82 -6.27
N ARG A 431 -5.85 -10.50 -6.76
CA ARG A 431 -6.53 -11.23 -7.82
C ARG A 431 -7.17 -10.20 -8.74
N ASP A 432 -6.94 -10.36 -10.03
CA ASP A 432 -7.47 -9.43 -11.03
C ASP A 432 -8.98 -9.61 -11.20
N GLY A 433 -9.64 -8.51 -11.54
CA GLY A 433 -11.05 -8.50 -11.93
C GLY A 433 -12.05 -8.74 -10.79
N VAL A 434 -11.65 -8.65 -9.52
CA VAL A 434 -12.59 -8.75 -8.38
C VAL A 434 -13.46 -7.50 -8.33
N THR A 435 -14.77 -7.70 -8.25
CA THR A 435 -15.80 -6.63 -8.23
C THR A 435 -16.76 -6.81 -7.07
N GLY A 436 -17.63 -5.79 -6.84
CA GLY A 436 -18.69 -5.88 -5.83
C GLY A 436 -18.23 -5.62 -4.41
N MET A 437 -17.10 -4.93 -4.23
CA MET A 437 -16.65 -4.42 -2.94
C MET A 437 -17.13 -2.98 -2.73
N ALA A 438 -17.70 -2.69 -1.57
CA ALA A 438 -17.97 -1.32 -1.13
C ALA A 438 -16.68 -0.57 -0.78
N GLY A 439 -15.66 -1.30 -0.33
CA GLY A 439 -14.38 -0.73 0.07
C GLY A 439 -13.29 -1.77 0.27
N ALA A 440 -12.06 -1.26 0.50
CA ALA A 440 -10.92 -2.06 0.91
C ALA A 440 -9.99 -1.23 1.81
N VAL A 441 -9.58 -1.79 2.93
CA VAL A 441 -8.64 -1.18 3.86
C VAL A 441 -7.51 -2.14 4.22
N SER A 442 -6.30 -1.61 4.26
CA SER A 442 -5.13 -2.29 4.82
C SER A 442 -5.12 -2.16 6.33
N ASN A 443 -4.75 -3.21 7.05
CA ASN A 443 -4.36 -3.13 8.46
C ASN A 443 -2.82 -3.15 8.55
N PRO A 444 -2.17 -2.00 8.74
CA PRO A 444 -0.73 -1.89 8.78
C PRO A 444 -0.12 -2.30 10.12
N SER A 445 1.21 -2.31 10.18
CA SER A 445 1.97 -2.52 11.41
C SER A 445 2.17 -1.20 12.19
N ARG A 446 2.75 -1.30 13.37
CA ARG A 446 3.15 -0.12 14.18
C ARG A 446 4.24 0.75 13.53
N PHE A 447 4.93 0.27 12.52
CA PHE A 447 6.03 0.94 11.83
C PHE A 447 5.50 1.78 10.67
N ALA A 448 5.08 3.01 10.96
CA ALA A 448 4.33 3.85 10.05
C ALA A 448 5.03 4.09 8.71
N GLU A 449 6.32 4.40 8.74
CA GLU A 449 7.08 4.70 7.52
C GLU A 449 7.34 3.44 6.69
N SER A 450 7.68 2.33 7.34
CA SER A 450 7.91 1.04 6.66
C SER A 450 6.64 0.49 5.99
N ASN A 451 5.46 0.79 6.52
CA ASN A 451 4.18 0.36 5.93
C ASN A 451 3.95 0.93 4.53
N LYS A 452 4.57 2.07 4.18
CA LYS A 452 4.35 2.77 2.90
C LYS A 452 4.67 1.89 1.69
N VAL A 453 5.63 0.95 1.79
CA VAL A 453 5.93 -0.02 0.72
C VAL A 453 4.71 -0.91 0.42
N GLY A 454 4.10 -1.46 1.46
CA GLY A 454 2.88 -2.26 1.30
C GLY A 454 1.68 -1.43 0.85
N LEU A 455 1.50 -0.25 1.44
CA LEU A 455 0.39 0.66 1.10
C LEU A 455 0.47 1.19 -0.34
N PHE A 456 1.68 1.44 -0.87
CA PHE A 456 1.87 1.84 -2.28
C PHE A 456 1.30 0.78 -3.24
N GLN A 457 1.64 -0.46 -2.99
CA GLN A 457 1.18 -1.59 -3.79
C GLN A 457 -0.33 -1.83 -3.64
N LEU A 458 -0.86 -1.73 -2.41
CA LEU A 458 -2.29 -1.86 -2.14
C LEU A 458 -3.09 -0.72 -2.75
N ALA A 459 -2.55 0.51 -2.77
CA ALA A 459 -3.18 1.63 -3.47
C ALA A 459 -3.32 1.34 -4.97
N ALA A 460 -2.29 0.78 -5.60
CA ALA A 460 -2.35 0.37 -7.00
C ALA A 460 -3.39 -0.73 -7.23
N LEU A 461 -3.45 -1.73 -6.35
CA LEU A 461 -4.46 -2.81 -6.41
C LEU A 461 -5.89 -2.29 -6.23
N PHE A 462 -6.14 -1.39 -5.27
CA PHE A 462 -7.48 -0.88 -4.99
C PHE A 462 -7.97 0.12 -6.04
N TRP A 463 -7.04 0.78 -6.72
CA TRP A 463 -7.34 1.70 -7.81
C TRP A 463 -7.63 0.97 -9.11
N ASN A 464 -6.74 0.08 -9.54
CA ASN A 464 -6.87 -0.66 -10.80
C ASN A 464 -6.47 -2.14 -10.61
N ASN A 465 -7.45 -2.96 -10.27
CA ASN A 465 -7.25 -4.39 -10.05
C ASN A 465 -7.34 -5.23 -11.34
N ASN A 466 -7.62 -4.62 -12.49
CA ASN A 466 -7.75 -5.39 -13.74
C ASN A 466 -6.40 -5.85 -14.30
N ASN A 467 -5.34 -5.08 -14.03
CA ASN A 467 -4.01 -5.32 -14.58
C ASN A 467 -2.94 -5.41 -13.49
N TYR A 468 -3.32 -5.56 -12.21
CA TYR A 468 -2.36 -5.53 -11.11
C TYR A 468 -1.39 -6.70 -11.17
N SER A 469 -1.87 -7.94 -11.38
CA SER A 469 -1.03 -9.15 -11.36
C SER A 469 0.08 -9.12 -12.40
N GLU A 470 -0.18 -8.57 -13.58
CA GLU A 470 0.84 -8.42 -14.64
C GLU A 470 1.91 -7.39 -14.28
N ASN A 471 1.56 -6.39 -13.47
CA ASN A 471 2.43 -5.28 -13.11
C ASN A 471 2.98 -5.37 -11.67
N ALA A 472 2.58 -6.37 -10.89
CA ALA A 472 2.87 -6.46 -9.46
C ALA A 472 4.35 -6.31 -9.13
N GLN A 473 5.23 -6.98 -9.88
CA GLN A 473 6.68 -6.89 -9.69
C GLN A 473 7.19 -5.46 -9.96
N THR A 474 6.76 -4.84 -11.04
CA THR A 474 7.17 -3.47 -11.39
C THR A 474 6.63 -2.45 -10.38
N VAL A 475 5.38 -2.62 -9.92
CA VAL A 475 4.80 -1.78 -8.86
C VAL A 475 5.61 -1.87 -7.57
N TRP A 476 6.05 -3.07 -7.19
CA TRP A 476 6.88 -3.27 -6.02
C TRP A 476 8.28 -2.66 -6.17
N GLU A 477 8.95 -2.89 -7.30
CA GLU A 477 10.27 -2.32 -7.60
C GLU A 477 10.23 -0.78 -7.62
N ASP A 478 9.24 -0.20 -8.30
CA ASP A 478 9.11 1.26 -8.41
C ASP A 478 8.66 1.93 -7.09
N ALA A 479 8.06 1.18 -6.14
CA ALA A 479 7.68 1.73 -4.83
C ALA A 479 8.88 2.35 -4.10
N PHE A 480 10.05 1.72 -4.16
CA PHE A 480 11.26 2.19 -3.47
C PHE A 480 11.76 3.50 -4.06
N ARG A 481 11.69 3.66 -5.37
CA ARG A 481 12.04 4.89 -6.08
C ARG A 481 11.11 6.05 -5.70
N TYR A 482 9.79 5.81 -5.58
CA TYR A 482 8.85 6.86 -5.20
C TYR A 482 8.93 7.22 -3.71
N LEU A 483 9.28 6.27 -2.85
CA LEU A 483 9.37 6.49 -1.42
C LEU A 483 10.70 7.14 -1.00
N GLU A 484 11.82 6.60 -1.48
CA GLU A 484 13.17 7.01 -1.07
C GLU A 484 14.11 7.00 -2.29
N PRO A 485 13.97 7.97 -3.21
CA PRO A 485 14.69 7.97 -4.50
C PRO A 485 16.22 8.02 -4.35
N GLU A 486 16.73 8.59 -3.27
CA GLU A 486 18.18 8.72 -3.03
C GLU A 486 18.83 7.37 -2.71
N VAL A 487 18.05 6.39 -2.24
CA VAL A 487 18.53 5.07 -1.81
C VAL A 487 17.66 3.93 -2.39
N GLU A 488 17.05 4.15 -3.55
CA GLU A 488 16.09 3.20 -4.15
C GLU A 488 16.65 1.78 -4.27
N ASP A 489 17.86 1.63 -4.84
CA ASP A 489 18.51 0.33 -5.05
C ASP A 489 18.86 -0.37 -3.72
N SER A 490 19.37 0.40 -2.78
CA SER A 490 19.73 -0.10 -1.44
C SER A 490 18.50 -0.54 -0.67
N TYR A 491 17.41 0.23 -0.73
CA TYR A 491 16.16 -0.10 -0.06
C TYR A 491 15.51 -1.36 -0.68
N PHE A 492 15.50 -1.45 -2.01
CA PHE A 492 15.03 -2.64 -2.73
C PHE A 492 15.83 -3.91 -2.36
N LYS A 493 17.19 -3.81 -2.35
CA LYS A 493 18.08 -4.91 -1.93
C LYS A 493 17.77 -5.36 -0.51
N ILE A 494 17.59 -4.42 0.42
CA ILE A 494 17.22 -4.70 1.82
C ILE A 494 15.87 -5.39 1.88
N ALA A 495 14.85 -4.85 1.21
CA ALA A 495 13.49 -5.41 1.21
C ALA A 495 13.45 -6.87 0.73
N GLY A 496 14.24 -7.21 -0.28
CA GLY A 496 14.37 -8.59 -0.77
C GLY A 496 14.96 -9.58 0.25
N ASN A 497 15.63 -9.08 1.30
CA ASN A 497 16.37 -9.90 2.27
C ASN A 497 15.88 -9.79 3.73
N VAL A 498 14.81 -9.00 4.01
CA VAL A 498 14.25 -8.86 5.37
C VAL A 498 12.75 -9.17 5.46
N SER A 499 12.12 -9.49 4.33
CA SER A 499 10.65 -9.54 4.19
C SER A 499 10.08 -10.95 4.34
N ASN A 500 10.69 -11.84 5.10
CA ASN A 500 10.11 -13.16 5.33
C ASN A 500 8.77 -13.03 6.03
N CYS A 501 7.72 -13.27 5.24
CA CYS A 501 6.33 -13.17 5.68
C CYS A 501 5.75 -14.59 5.60
N PRO A 502 5.84 -15.40 6.68
CA PRO A 502 5.40 -16.78 6.66
C PRO A 502 3.95 -16.90 6.24
N HIS A 503 3.69 -17.80 5.30
CA HIS A 503 2.34 -18.04 4.81
C HIS A 503 1.53 -18.88 5.78
N SER A 504 0.48 -18.29 6.33
CA SER A 504 -0.58 -19.01 7.06
C SER A 504 -1.87 -18.20 7.01
N SER A 505 -2.99 -18.79 7.43
CA SER A 505 -4.27 -18.10 7.54
C SER A 505 -4.26 -16.88 8.49
N ARG A 506 -3.26 -16.77 9.34
CA ARG A 506 -3.17 -15.71 10.37
C ARG A 506 -1.99 -14.78 10.19
N ILE A 507 -0.99 -15.15 9.40
CA ILE A 507 0.24 -14.38 9.22
C ILE A 507 0.67 -14.41 7.75
N GLY A 508 1.10 -13.29 7.27
CA GLY A 508 1.90 -13.02 6.11
C GLY A 508 1.47 -13.58 4.76
N SER A 509 2.27 -13.23 3.77
CA SER A 509 2.03 -13.54 2.36
C SER A 509 2.92 -14.65 1.80
N GLY A 510 3.86 -15.19 2.60
CA GLY A 510 4.84 -16.17 2.13
C GLY A 510 5.85 -15.60 1.13
N PHE A 511 6.19 -14.31 1.26
CA PHE A 511 7.17 -13.65 0.40
C PHE A 511 8.47 -14.48 0.27
N PRO A 512 9.04 -14.61 -0.94
CA PRO A 512 10.21 -15.45 -1.19
C PRO A 512 11.53 -14.75 -0.82
N GLU A 513 11.71 -14.39 0.46
CA GLU A 513 12.90 -13.70 0.98
C GLU A 513 14.18 -14.41 0.58
N SER A 514 15.12 -13.68 -0.04
CA SER A 514 16.43 -14.18 -0.52
C SER A 514 16.32 -15.41 -1.45
N GLU A 515 15.17 -15.66 -2.07
CA GLU A 515 14.96 -16.86 -2.90
C GLU A 515 15.86 -16.87 -4.14
N TYR A 516 16.24 -15.68 -4.65
CA TYR A 516 17.19 -15.52 -5.76
C TYR A 516 18.58 -16.11 -5.46
N LEU A 517 18.93 -16.30 -4.18
CA LEU A 517 20.19 -16.91 -3.74
C LEU A 517 20.09 -18.42 -3.50
N LYS A 518 18.92 -19.01 -3.57
CA LYS A 518 18.66 -20.40 -3.20
C LYS A 518 19.62 -21.40 -3.82
N ASP A 519 19.77 -21.35 -5.14
CA ASP A 519 20.58 -22.31 -5.88
C ASP A 519 22.08 -22.07 -5.65
N THR A 520 22.51 -20.82 -5.58
CA THR A 520 23.89 -20.45 -5.25
C THR A 520 24.27 -20.91 -3.85
N LEU A 521 23.43 -20.66 -2.85
CA LEU A 521 23.67 -21.12 -1.47
C LEU A 521 23.77 -22.66 -1.41
N ALA A 522 22.87 -23.37 -2.09
CA ALA A 522 22.91 -24.83 -2.13
C ALA A 522 24.17 -25.36 -2.86
N GLY A 523 24.56 -24.74 -3.97
CA GLY A 523 25.76 -25.08 -4.74
C GLY A 523 27.03 -24.89 -3.91
N VAL A 524 27.18 -23.73 -3.26
CA VAL A 524 28.32 -23.44 -2.38
C VAL A 524 28.38 -24.41 -1.20
N LEU A 525 27.26 -24.70 -0.54
CA LEU A 525 27.21 -25.66 0.56
C LEU A 525 27.65 -27.06 0.13
N ASN A 526 27.23 -27.53 -1.07
CA ASN A 526 27.66 -28.79 -1.62
C ASN A 526 29.17 -28.84 -1.89
N LYS A 527 29.77 -27.74 -2.36
CA LYS A 527 31.23 -27.61 -2.58
C LYS A 527 31.99 -27.69 -1.26
N ILE A 528 31.54 -26.99 -0.23
CA ILE A 528 32.10 -27.06 1.12
C ILE A 528 32.08 -28.51 1.64
N ASN A 529 30.93 -29.17 1.58
CA ASN A 529 30.75 -30.53 2.07
C ASN A 529 31.54 -31.58 1.29
N SER A 530 31.81 -31.33 0.01
CA SER A 530 32.57 -32.23 -0.87
C SER A 530 34.07 -31.96 -0.86
N GLY A 531 34.54 -30.96 -0.10
CA GLY A 531 35.95 -30.61 -0.02
C GLY A 531 36.56 -30.07 -1.33
N VAL A 532 35.72 -29.55 -2.23
CA VAL A 532 36.17 -28.91 -3.48
C VAL A 532 36.90 -27.61 -3.17
N ALA A 533 37.87 -27.23 -4.03
CA ALA A 533 38.58 -25.96 -3.88
C ALA A 533 37.60 -24.78 -4.00
N LEU A 534 37.57 -23.92 -2.99
CA LEU A 534 36.67 -22.76 -2.92
C LEU A 534 37.32 -21.49 -3.47
N LYS A 535 38.64 -21.37 -3.41
CA LYS A 535 39.38 -20.21 -3.90
C LYS A 535 39.28 -20.10 -5.42
N ASN A 536 38.92 -18.94 -5.92
CA ASN A 536 38.65 -18.66 -7.34
C ASN A 536 37.51 -19.47 -7.95
N ASP A 537 36.66 -20.12 -7.16
CA ASP A 537 35.42 -20.70 -7.63
C ASP A 537 34.40 -19.59 -7.90
N SER A 538 33.86 -19.52 -9.11
CA SER A 538 33.02 -18.41 -9.55
C SER A 538 31.72 -18.27 -8.75
N GLU A 539 31.15 -19.39 -8.28
CA GLU A 539 29.91 -19.38 -7.50
C GLU A 539 30.17 -18.92 -6.05
N VAL A 540 31.30 -19.33 -5.46
CA VAL A 540 31.73 -18.86 -4.15
C VAL A 540 32.08 -17.37 -4.17
N GLU A 541 32.82 -16.91 -5.17
CA GLU A 541 33.15 -15.49 -5.32
C GLU A 541 31.90 -14.64 -5.59
N SER A 542 30.95 -15.14 -6.36
CA SER A 542 29.64 -14.47 -6.59
C SER A 542 28.86 -14.34 -5.30
N LEU A 543 28.84 -15.37 -4.45
CA LEU A 543 28.15 -15.30 -3.14
C LEU A 543 28.85 -14.31 -2.21
N ILE A 544 30.18 -14.29 -2.19
CA ILE A 544 30.96 -13.30 -1.40
C ILE A 544 30.66 -11.88 -1.87
N SER A 545 30.61 -11.66 -3.18
CA SER A 545 30.25 -10.35 -3.76
C SER A 545 28.85 -9.91 -3.39
N GLU A 546 27.88 -10.82 -3.47
CA GLU A 546 26.51 -10.54 -3.05
C GLU A 546 26.40 -10.16 -1.57
N MET A 547 27.15 -10.82 -0.69
CA MET A 547 27.19 -10.44 0.72
C MET A 547 27.80 -9.03 0.91
N ASP A 548 28.82 -8.67 0.12
CA ASP A 548 29.39 -7.32 0.13
C ASP A 548 28.38 -6.28 -0.35
N GLU A 549 27.59 -6.60 -1.39
CA GLU A 549 26.52 -5.71 -1.89
C GLU A 549 25.44 -5.50 -0.83
N ILE A 550 25.01 -6.55 -0.11
CA ILE A 550 24.04 -6.42 0.98
C ILE A 550 24.58 -5.53 2.10
N VAL A 551 25.85 -5.73 2.53
CA VAL A 551 26.48 -4.88 3.55
C VAL A 551 26.58 -3.43 3.08
N ALA A 552 26.96 -3.21 1.82
CA ALA A 552 27.03 -1.87 1.24
C ALA A 552 25.65 -1.20 1.15
N ALA A 553 24.61 -1.95 0.76
CA ALA A 553 23.24 -1.44 0.71
C ALA A 553 22.73 -1.02 2.11
N VAL A 554 23.02 -1.81 3.15
CA VAL A 554 22.68 -1.43 4.53
C VAL A 554 23.40 -0.16 4.96
N ALA A 555 24.69 -0.02 4.62
CA ALA A 555 25.47 1.17 4.97
C ALA A 555 24.96 2.42 4.22
N ASP A 556 24.74 2.30 2.92
CA ASP A 556 24.20 3.36 2.06
C ASP A 556 22.82 3.84 2.54
N PHE A 557 21.91 2.89 2.83
CA PHE A 557 20.59 3.22 3.34
C PHE A 557 20.65 3.98 4.67
N LYS A 558 21.51 3.54 5.63
CA LYS A 558 21.66 4.23 6.92
C LYS A 558 22.27 5.63 6.79
N GLU A 559 23.15 5.84 5.83
CA GLU A 559 23.87 7.11 5.63
C GLU A 559 23.06 8.12 4.80
N ASN A 560 22.40 7.66 3.73
CA ASN A 560 21.85 8.51 2.69
C ASN A 560 20.30 8.58 2.67
N CYS A 561 19.57 7.70 3.37
CA CYS A 561 18.12 7.79 3.49
C CYS A 561 17.72 9.06 4.25
N THR A 562 16.93 9.91 3.59
CA THR A 562 16.51 11.21 4.17
C THR A 562 15.41 11.06 5.22
N ASN A 563 14.65 9.97 5.18
CA ASN A 563 13.62 9.65 6.16
C ASN A 563 14.22 9.00 7.42
N THR A 564 14.67 9.84 8.33
CA THR A 564 15.32 9.38 9.58
C THR A 564 14.42 8.49 10.44
N LYS A 565 13.09 8.65 10.36
CA LYS A 565 12.15 7.79 11.09
C LYS A 565 12.10 6.39 10.48
N LEU A 566 12.11 6.27 9.16
CA LEU A 566 12.20 5.00 8.45
C LEU A 566 13.50 4.26 8.81
N VAL A 567 14.64 4.97 8.84
CA VAL A 567 15.92 4.39 9.29
C VAL A 567 15.82 3.85 10.71
N GLN A 568 15.19 4.61 11.63
CA GLN A 568 15.00 4.18 13.03
C GLN A 568 14.07 2.96 13.13
N GLU A 569 12.98 2.94 12.37
CA GLU A 569 12.04 1.80 12.34
C GLU A 569 12.73 0.53 11.85
N LEU A 570 13.57 0.62 10.82
CA LEU A 570 14.22 -0.52 10.19
C LEU A 570 15.55 -0.94 10.87
N ASP A 571 16.15 -0.12 11.73
CA ASP A 571 17.49 -0.36 12.29
C ASP A 571 17.71 -1.76 12.89
N PRO A 572 16.76 -2.39 13.61
CA PRO A 572 16.93 -3.75 14.11
C PRO A 572 17.15 -4.78 12.98
N TRP A 573 16.38 -4.69 11.88
CA TRP A 573 16.50 -5.59 10.74
C TRP A 573 17.74 -5.29 9.89
N LEU A 574 18.07 -4.00 9.71
CA LEU A 574 19.29 -3.57 9.02
C LEU A 574 20.54 -4.12 9.74
N SER A 575 20.57 -4.03 11.06
CA SER A 575 21.68 -4.52 11.87
C SER A 575 21.78 -6.05 11.84
N SER A 576 20.64 -6.74 11.92
CA SER A 576 20.58 -8.20 11.78
C SER A 576 21.06 -8.65 10.39
N LEU A 577 20.59 -8.02 9.31
CA LEU A 577 20.98 -8.34 7.93
C LEU A 577 22.47 -8.12 7.69
N ASN A 578 23.01 -7.01 8.20
CA ASN A 578 24.45 -6.71 8.12
C ASN A 578 25.29 -7.80 8.76
N ASP A 579 24.90 -8.26 9.96
CA ASP A 579 25.64 -9.32 10.66
C ASP A 579 25.52 -10.66 9.93
N VAL A 580 24.34 -11.03 9.46
CA VAL A 580 24.14 -12.27 8.67
C VAL A 580 25.02 -12.27 7.43
N ALA A 581 24.98 -11.20 6.62
CA ALA A 581 25.80 -11.10 5.40
C ALA A 581 27.31 -11.09 5.71
N THR A 582 27.74 -10.32 6.74
CA THR A 582 29.13 -10.29 7.20
C THR A 582 29.58 -11.67 7.66
N GLY A 583 28.74 -12.40 8.39
CA GLY A 583 29.02 -13.75 8.87
C GLY A 583 29.22 -14.75 7.74
N ILE A 584 28.31 -14.76 6.75
CA ILE A 584 28.40 -15.64 5.57
C ILE A 584 29.70 -15.36 4.79
N LYS A 585 29.97 -14.09 4.48
CA LYS A 585 31.23 -13.71 3.82
C LYS A 585 32.46 -14.18 4.59
N ALA A 586 32.47 -13.94 5.89
CA ALA A 586 33.61 -14.27 6.74
C ALA A 586 33.85 -15.79 6.84
N ILE A 587 32.78 -16.61 6.97
CA ILE A 587 32.96 -18.07 7.02
C ILE A 587 33.45 -18.62 5.68
N LEU A 588 33.01 -18.09 4.55
CA LEU A 588 33.50 -18.47 3.22
C LEU A 588 34.98 -18.12 3.05
N LYS A 589 35.40 -16.92 3.44
CA LYS A 589 36.82 -16.51 3.43
C LYS A 589 37.68 -17.33 4.37
N SER A 590 37.17 -17.66 5.56
CA SER A 590 37.85 -18.56 6.47
C SER A 590 38.10 -19.94 5.85
N ALA A 591 37.09 -20.51 5.17
CA ALA A 591 37.22 -21.80 4.49
C ALA A 591 38.21 -21.74 3.31
N GLN A 592 38.25 -20.66 2.53
CA GLN A 592 39.23 -20.44 1.46
C GLN A 592 40.65 -20.35 2.00
N ALA A 593 40.87 -19.58 3.09
CA ALA A 593 42.16 -19.42 3.71
C ALA A 593 42.66 -20.73 4.31
N LEU A 594 41.79 -21.52 4.97
CA LEU A 594 42.13 -22.83 5.51
C LEU A 594 42.58 -23.81 4.42
N GLN A 595 41.90 -23.88 3.27
CA GLN A 595 42.31 -24.67 2.13
C GLN A 595 43.63 -24.17 1.52
N GLY A 596 43.92 -22.87 1.63
CA GLY A 596 45.19 -22.25 1.23
C GLY A 596 46.34 -22.41 2.22
N ASN A 597 46.12 -23.09 3.33
CA ASN A 597 47.07 -23.23 4.47
C ASN A 597 47.45 -21.88 5.12
N ASP A 598 46.58 -20.87 5.02
CA ASP A 598 46.75 -19.59 5.76
C ASP A 598 45.94 -19.64 7.06
N ALA A 599 46.57 -20.14 8.11
CA ALA A 599 45.90 -20.33 9.40
C ALA A 599 45.56 -19.00 10.10
N GLU A 600 46.33 -17.95 9.86
CA GLU A 600 46.10 -16.63 10.48
C GLU A 600 44.87 -15.95 9.87
N GLU A 601 44.79 -15.90 8.53
CA GLU A 601 43.64 -15.37 7.84
C GLU A 601 42.38 -16.20 8.12
N ALA A 602 42.49 -17.53 8.11
CA ALA A 602 41.38 -18.44 8.44
C ALA A 602 40.83 -18.15 9.84
N TRP A 603 41.68 -18.01 10.85
CA TRP A 603 41.27 -17.77 12.23
C TRP A 603 40.65 -16.37 12.41
N THR A 604 41.20 -15.35 11.75
CA THR A 604 40.69 -13.99 11.78
C THR A 604 39.27 -13.92 11.22
N ASN A 605 39.07 -14.53 10.03
CA ASN A 605 37.74 -14.58 9.40
C ASN A 605 36.75 -15.44 10.20
N PHE A 606 37.19 -16.57 10.77
CA PHE A 606 36.36 -17.39 11.66
C PHE A 606 35.89 -16.59 12.88
N GLY A 607 36.78 -15.79 13.50
CA GLY A 607 36.43 -14.91 14.61
C GLY A 607 35.37 -13.88 14.25
N THR A 608 35.44 -13.33 13.04
CA THR A 608 34.42 -12.40 12.48
C THR A 608 33.07 -13.12 12.29
N ALA A 609 33.09 -14.31 11.70
CA ALA A 609 31.86 -15.10 11.51
C ALA A 609 31.22 -15.50 12.84
N ALA A 610 32.04 -15.92 13.83
CA ALA A 610 31.56 -16.28 15.16
C ALA A 610 30.93 -15.07 15.89
N LYS A 611 31.51 -13.88 15.74
CA LYS A 611 30.92 -12.64 16.28
C LYS A 611 29.54 -12.36 15.61
N ALA A 612 29.47 -12.40 14.30
CA ALA A 612 28.24 -12.19 13.55
C ALA A 612 27.14 -13.18 13.98
N LEU A 613 27.49 -14.47 14.09
CA LEU A 613 26.58 -15.53 14.54
C LEU A 613 26.04 -15.28 15.96
N ASN A 614 26.79 -14.62 16.84
CA ASN A 614 26.31 -14.27 18.17
C ASN A 614 25.49 -12.97 18.21
N MET A 615 25.56 -12.13 17.21
CA MET A 615 24.97 -10.78 17.22
C MET A 615 23.66 -10.67 16.44
N TRP A 616 23.50 -11.35 15.27
CA TRP A 616 22.41 -11.14 14.34
C TRP A 616 21.00 -11.21 14.95
N ASN A 617 20.79 -11.97 16.02
CA ASN A 617 19.50 -12.15 16.69
C ASN A 617 19.39 -11.43 18.04
N THR A 618 20.21 -10.41 18.27
CA THR A 618 20.19 -9.64 19.53
C THR A 618 19.41 -8.33 19.44
N TYR A 619 19.09 -7.88 18.23
CA TYR A 619 18.49 -6.59 17.97
C TYR A 619 16.99 -6.60 18.29
N ASP A 620 16.57 -5.82 19.27
CA ASP A 620 15.19 -5.72 19.72
C ASP A 620 14.32 -4.94 18.74
N THR A 621 13.15 -5.47 18.40
CA THR A 621 12.22 -4.79 17.47
C THR A 621 11.52 -3.57 18.10
N GLY A 622 11.82 -3.24 19.36
CA GLY A 622 11.25 -2.11 20.09
C GLY A 622 10.09 -2.50 21.00
N ASP A 623 9.84 -3.80 21.24
CA ASP A 623 8.85 -4.27 22.23
C ASP A 623 9.50 -4.85 23.50
N GLY A 624 10.83 -4.81 23.60
CA GLY A 624 11.61 -5.31 24.74
C GLY A 624 11.76 -6.83 24.82
N THR A 625 11.16 -7.58 23.90
CA THR A 625 11.12 -9.05 23.94
C THR A 625 11.44 -9.72 22.62
N THR A 626 10.98 -9.16 21.51
CA THR A 626 11.12 -9.74 20.18
C THR A 626 12.42 -9.29 19.51
N LYS A 627 13.14 -10.22 18.91
CA LYS A 627 14.35 -9.93 18.14
C LYS A 627 14.04 -9.89 16.64
N ALA A 628 14.67 -8.94 15.95
CA ALA A 628 14.55 -8.82 14.51
C ALA A 628 15.20 -10.00 13.79
N GLU A 629 14.52 -10.53 12.80
CA GLU A 629 15.00 -11.61 11.93
C GLU A 629 15.10 -11.08 10.50
N ALA A 630 16.30 -11.14 9.91
CA ALA A 630 16.60 -10.78 8.54
C ALA A 630 17.29 -11.94 7.83
N GLY A 631 16.97 -12.21 6.56
CA GLY A 631 17.50 -13.34 5.81
C GLY A 631 17.10 -14.71 6.38
N SER A 632 16.02 -14.74 7.15
CA SER A 632 15.63 -15.90 7.96
C SER A 632 15.27 -17.13 7.14
N LYS A 633 14.84 -16.94 5.88
CA LYS A 633 14.44 -18.03 5.01
C LYS A 633 15.62 -18.75 4.34
N ARG A 634 16.67 -18.00 3.97
CA ARG A 634 17.77 -18.53 3.17
C ARG A 634 19.16 -18.24 3.75
N LEU A 635 19.40 -17.02 4.19
CA LEU A 635 20.73 -16.59 4.60
C LEU A 635 21.10 -17.12 6.00
N GLN A 636 20.23 -16.97 6.99
CA GLN A 636 20.47 -17.48 8.34
C GLN A 636 20.72 -18.99 8.38
N PRO A 637 19.94 -19.85 7.69
CA PRO A 637 20.19 -21.29 7.69
C PRO A 637 21.51 -21.69 7.03
N PHE A 638 22.08 -20.82 6.17
CA PHE A 638 23.39 -21.04 5.55
C PHE A 638 24.54 -20.63 6.49
N LEU A 639 24.39 -19.53 7.26
CA LEU A 639 25.37 -19.06 8.24
C LEU A 639 25.57 -20.07 9.38
#